data_e119283c7ad90d41cda65e52e578a5c3
#
_entry.id   e119283c7ad90d41cda65e52e578a5c3
#
_cell.length_a   1.000
_cell.length_b   1.000
_cell.length_c   1.000
_cell.angle_alpha   90.00
_cell.angle_beta   90.00
_cell.angle_gamma   90.00
#
_symmetry.space_group_name_H-M   'P 1'
#
loop_
_entity.id
_entity.type
_entity.pdbx_description
1 polymer ?
#
loop_
_entity_poly.entity_id
_entity_poly.type
_entity_poly.pdbx_seq_one_letter_code
_entity_poly.pdbx_strand_id
1 'polypeptide(L)'
;MSLVRRETALRFLVPIFFLSGSTALVYQTVWARALHLVFGTSQVAIGTVLAGFMAGLAIGGAVASRWADSVKRPLRVYAWLEAGIGVYALLFPILVNVITPVYLEFWRGFDPSPVVFALVQAMLGLVLLLLPTAFMGATLPLLARFATTHTAQTGRRVGLLYGVNTFGAVVGIALGGFVLMPAIGVKATTYVAAFGNLALAALAELLSRWSRSGDQPLEVEHQGDQGSSEMEVSASRSLLWIAGLAGMAALVYELAWFRLMTLMLGGSVYAFSLMLLAFLTGIAFGGWFGGPVADRLWTAGGKRRVLVGVFWAQCAVALLSYTMMWLYGELPYAFVVAYDIVERAPEFFWPFQLVLCAMVMTLPAVFMGITFPLLVRAAVDGPERLGRPVGQTYAANTAGGIAGSLLAAFWLLPELHISGTILFAAGLNVVALCVVAFVAMRTEGYSRLKGTAGFIFCAWMTASLLPPPWNPLLMNAGMYKYVTELSSRTRDGIRNFAVEGYDLLYYAEGLSSVVTVAQSRESGNIWLANNGKVEASTTVDMPTQLLVGHLPFLFNRPLERACVIGLASGITAGAVTVHDGLESIDIVELEPDIIPATKFFHSVNHRPLEDPRTQIITNDGRNHLLRMAPGTYDVIVSEPSNPWLSGVSNLFTEDFFRMGKTRLAEGGIWSQWVQIYGLGEEELQVLLRTFANVFPHVMLFATIEDADLVLVGSETPLTLDVEHVRAEMERSPRLNDSLRAIEMPTAVEVISLYQMEREGILEIVGDGRLNTDDNMYIEFAAPRHLHDSFASENYRMLLGQAETAIEATHTEEDRIALAEAYAAGEEWVKALLVLQGAVERGGTSDALLDLTAEYRTALRESLSILEE
;
A
#
# COMPACT_ATOMS: atom_id res chain seq x y z
N MET A 1 -40.56 -1.94 -34.39
CA MET A 1 -39.23 -1.67 -34.97
C MET A 1 -38.28 -0.93 -34.02
N SER A 2 -38.72 0.07 -33.25
CA SER A 2 -37.94 0.82 -32.25
C SER A 2 -37.44 -0.05 -31.06
N LEU A 3 -38.29 -0.91 -30.53
CA LEU A 3 -37.95 -1.79 -29.40
C LEU A 3 -36.88 -2.83 -29.80
N VAL A 4 -36.96 -3.40 -30.99
CA VAL A 4 -35.95 -4.37 -31.48
C VAL A 4 -34.58 -3.71 -31.63
N ARG A 5 -34.51 -2.47 -32.16
CA ARG A 5 -33.28 -1.70 -32.27
C ARG A 5 -32.70 -1.36 -30.90
N ARG A 6 -33.54 -1.03 -29.92
CA ARG A 6 -33.13 -0.71 -28.55
C ARG A 6 -32.55 -1.95 -27.84
N GLU A 7 -33.19 -3.12 -27.97
CA GLU A 7 -32.65 -4.38 -27.42
C GLU A 7 -31.31 -4.77 -28.08
N THR A 8 -31.17 -4.55 -29.40
CA THR A 8 -29.90 -4.77 -30.10
C THR A 8 -28.84 -3.76 -29.63
N ALA A 9 -29.19 -2.47 -29.48
CA ALA A 9 -28.28 -1.47 -28.94
C ALA A 9 -27.80 -1.82 -27.52
N LEU A 10 -28.66 -2.36 -26.67
CA LEU A 10 -28.27 -2.81 -25.34
C LEU A 10 -27.23 -3.92 -25.37
N ARG A 11 -27.31 -4.85 -26.32
CA ARG A 11 -26.31 -5.91 -26.46
C ARG A 11 -24.90 -5.35 -26.79
N PHE A 12 -24.84 -4.26 -27.55
CA PHE A 12 -23.56 -3.57 -27.83
C PHE A 12 -23.13 -2.63 -26.69
N LEU A 13 -24.08 -2.12 -25.93
CA LEU A 13 -23.79 -1.24 -24.79
C LEU A 13 -23.16 -2.00 -23.62
N VAL A 14 -23.55 -3.26 -23.39
CA VAL A 14 -23.00 -4.08 -22.30
C VAL A 14 -21.47 -4.18 -22.33
N PRO A 15 -20.80 -4.56 -23.45
CA PRO A 15 -19.33 -4.55 -23.52
C PRO A 15 -18.73 -3.14 -23.45
N ILE A 16 -19.38 -2.12 -23.97
CA ILE A 16 -18.91 -0.72 -23.83
C ILE A 16 -18.90 -0.32 -22.35
N PHE A 17 -19.94 -0.64 -21.61
CA PHE A 17 -20.04 -0.29 -20.19
C PHE A 17 -19.14 -1.15 -19.29
N PHE A 18 -18.85 -2.39 -19.69
CA PHE A 18 -17.81 -3.22 -19.10
C PHE A 18 -16.43 -2.57 -19.21
N LEU A 19 -16.07 -2.12 -20.42
CA LEU A 19 -14.78 -1.45 -20.65
C LEU A 19 -14.69 -0.09 -19.97
N SER A 20 -15.81 0.66 -19.86
CA SER A 20 -15.90 1.88 -19.07
C SER A 20 -15.58 1.63 -17.59
N GLY A 21 -16.13 0.55 -17.01
CA GLY A 21 -15.77 0.11 -15.66
C GLY A 21 -14.29 -0.25 -15.52
N SER A 22 -13.73 -0.89 -16.55
CA SER A 22 -12.30 -1.26 -16.56
C SER A 22 -11.41 -0.01 -16.55
N THR A 23 -11.66 0.95 -17.42
CA THR A 23 -10.87 2.20 -17.45
C THR A 23 -11.02 3.02 -16.17
N ALA A 24 -12.21 3.02 -15.56
CA ALA A 24 -12.46 3.75 -14.32
C ALA A 24 -11.55 3.27 -13.16
N LEU A 25 -11.37 1.96 -13.00
CA LEU A 25 -10.52 1.41 -11.96
C LEU A 25 -9.03 1.48 -12.30
N VAL A 26 -8.66 1.44 -13.59
CA VAL A 26 -7.29 1.79 -13.99
C VAL A 26 -6.98 3.23 -13.56
N TYR A 27 -7.89 4.20 -13.80
CA TYR A 27 -7.68 5.57 -13.33
C TYR A 27 -7.60 5.67 -11.81
N GLN A 28 -8.47 4.98 -11.09
CA GLN A 28 -8.41 5.01 -9.62
C GLN A 28 -7.03 4.61 -9.13
N THR A 29 -6.44 3.57 -9.70
CA THR A 29 -5.12 3.06 -9.30
C THR A 29 -4.00 4.04 -9.68
N VAL A 30 -3.96 4.48 -10.95
CA VAL A 30 -2.87 5.36 -11.43
C VAL A 30 -2.95 6.77 -10.86
N TRP A 31 -4.17 7.32 -10.64
CA TRP A 31 -4.33 8.66 -10.07
C TRP A 31 -4.07 8.67 -8.57
N ALA A 32 -4.51 7.64 -7.83
CA ALA A 32 -4.14 7.50 -6.44
C ALA A 32 -2.62 7.50 -6.28
N ARG A 33 -1.92 6.74 -7.13
CA ARG A 33 -0.47 6.68 -7.12
C ARG A 33 0.19 8.03 -7.43
N ALA A 34 -0.26 8.71 -8.48
CA ALA A 34 0.25 10.04 -8.83
C ALA A 34 0.05 11.06 -7.69
N LEU A 35 -1.07 10.97 -6.97
CA LEU A 35 -1.35 11.85 -5.84
C LEU A 35 -0.57 11.46 -4.58
N HIS A 36 -0.27 10.17 -4.37
CA HIS A 36 0.60 9.72 -3.27
C HIS A 36 2.03 10.27 -3.40
N LEU A 37 2.55 10.44 -4.62
CA LEU A 37 3.87 11.07 -4.84
C LEU A 37 3.92 12.53 -4.39
N VAL A 38 2.77 13.23 -4.40
CA VAL A 38 2.66 14.64 -4.01
C VAL A 38 2.24 14.80 -2.55
N PHE A 39 1.22 14.05 -2.12
CA PHE A 39 0.62 14.18 -0.79
C PHE A 39 1.24 13.25 0.24
N GLY A 40 2.05 12.28 -0.19
CA GLY A 40 2.62 11.22 0.64
C GLY A 40 1.73 9.99 0.73
N THR A 41 2.25 8.97 1.40
CA THR A 41 1.59 7.66 1.61
C THR A 41 0.92 7.54 2.99
N SER A 42 0.80 8.64 3.73
CA SER A 42 0.08 8.64 5.00
C SER A 42 -1.40 8.25 4.82
N GLN A 43 -1.99 7.63 5.85
CA GLN A 43 -3.42 7.24 5.80
C GLN A 43 -4.34 8.43 5.55
N VAL A 44 -3.96 9.62 6.02
CA VAL A 44 -4.68 10.87 5.72
C VAL A 44 -4.70 11.12 4.22
N ALA A 45 -3.54 11.03 3.56
CA ALA A 45 -3.43 11.24 2.12
C ALA A 45 -4.21 10.17 1.33
N ILE A 46 -4.05 8.89 1.68
CA ILE A 46 -4.76 7.76 1.04
C ILE A 46 -6.27 7.91 1.21
N GLY A 47 -6.73 8.13 2.45
CA GLY A 47 -8.15 8.29 2.76
C GLY A 47 -8.78 9.50 2.05
N THR A 48 -8.06 10.60 1.92
CA THR A 48 -8.57 11.81 1.23
C THR A 48 -8.67 11.61 -0.28
N VAL A 49 -7.73 10.92 -0.91
CA VAL A 49 -7.78 10.58 -2.34
C VAL A 49 -8.96 9.65 -2.62
N LEU A 50 -9.14 8.60 -1.80
CA LEU A 50 -10.27 7.68 -1.95
C LEU A 50 -11.61 8.39 -1.72
N ALA A 51 -11.72 9.20 -0.65
CA ALA A 51 -12.91 9.99 -0.37
C ALA A 51 -13.22 10.98 -1.50
N GLY A 52 -12.21 11.63 -2.08
CA GLY A 52 -12.36 12.52 -3.22
C GLY A 52 -12.91 11.82 -4.47
N PHE A 53 -12.36 10.64 -4.77
CA PHE A 53 -12.84 9.80 -5.88
C PHE A 53 -14.32 9.40 -5.68
N MET A 54 -14.64 8.89 -4.51
CA MET A 54 -16.00 8.49 -4.13
C MET A 54 -16.97 9.67 -4.07
N ALA A 55 -16.52 10.85 -3.59
CA ALA A 55 -17.34 12.04 -3.53
C ALA A 55 -17.79 12.50 -4.92
N GLY A 56 -16.90 12.45 -5.90
CA GLY A 56 -17.28 12.71 -7.29
C GLY A 56 -18.32 11.74 -7.81
N LEU A 57 -18.16 10.43 -7.57
CA LEU A 57 -19.15 9.42 -7.95
C LEU A 57 -20.52 9.70 -7.31
N ALA A 58 -20.55 10.03 -6.02
CA ALA A 58 -21.77 10.35 -5.31
C ALA A 58 -22.46 11.61 -5.86
N ILE A 59 -21.70 12.68 -6.06
CA ILE A 59 -22.19 13.95 -6.60
C ILE A 59 -22.67 13.75 -8.02
N GLY A 60 -21.92 13.06 -8.88
CA GLY A 60 -22.33 12.73 -10.25
C GLY A 60 -23.63 11.96 -10.32
N GLY A 61 -23.80 10.92 -9.49
CA GLY A 61 -25.04 10.17 -9.35
C GLY A 61 -26.22 11.02 -8.86
N ALA A 62 -25.99 11.86 -7.84
CA ALA A 62 -26.99 12.76 -7.28
C ALA A 62 -27.41 13.85 -8.30
N VAL A 63 -26.48 14.43 -9.01
CA VAL A 63 -26.76 15.45 -10.06
C VAL A 63 -27.50 14.80 -11.22
N ALA A 64 -27.01 13.66 -11.72
CA ALA A 64 -27.64 12.91 -12.80
C ALA A 64 -29.07 12.49 -12.45
N SER A 65 -29.35 12.14 -11.18
CA SER A 65 -30.69 11.76 -10.72
C SER A 65 -31.76 12.81 -11.00
N ARG A 66 -31.37 14.10 -11.11
CA ARG A 66 -32.30 15.22 -11.32
C ARG A 66 -32.71 15.41 -12.79
N TRP A 67 -31.85 15.00 -13.71
CA TRP A 67 -32.05 15.26 -15.14
C TRP A 67 -32.04 14.03 -16.04
N ALA A 68 -31.54 12.87 -15.54
CA ALA A 68 -31.46 11.65 -16.35
C ALA A 68 -32.77 11.26 -16.99
N ASP A 69 -33.90 11.42 -16.26
CA ASP A 69 -35.24 11.11 -16.77
C ASP A 69 -35.76 12.10 -17.86
N SER A 70 -35.20 13.29 -17.93
CA SER A 70 -35.56 14.32 -18.95
C SER A 70 -34.72 14.25 -20.23
N VAL A 71 -33.65 13.45 -20.23
CA VAL A 71 -32.72 13.36 -21.36
C VAL A 71 -33.37 12.65 -22.55
N LYS A 72 -33.38 13.33 -23.69
CA LYS A 72 -33.96 12.80 -24.94
C LYS A 72 -33.08 11.74 -25.63
N ARG A 73 -31.74 11.78 -25.39
CA ARG A 73 -30.75 10.89 -26.02
C ARG A 73 -29.70 10.42 -24.98
N PRO A 74 -30.07 9.46 -24.12
CA PRO A 74 -29.20 9.02 -23.06
C PRO A 74 -27.81 8.50 -23.53
N LEU A 75 -27.76 7.72 -24.61
CA LEU A 75 -26.52 7.17 -25.16
C LEU A 75 -25.57 8.28 -25.66
N ARG A 76 -26.12 9.36 -26.21
CA ARG A 76 -25.30 10.47 -26.67
C ARG A 76 -24.70 11.25 -25.51
N VAL A 77 -25.47 11.45 -24.45
CA VAL A 77 -24.96 12.10 -23.23
C VAL A 77 -23.90 11.22 -22.58
N TYR A 78 -24.13 9.90 -22.52
CA TYR A 78 -23.13 8.96 -22.08
C TYR A 78 -21.83 9.06 -22.90
N ALA A 79 -21.91 9.13 -24.22
CA ALA A 79 -20.74 9.34 -25.09
C ALA A 79 -19.96 10.62 -24.73
N TRP A 80 -20.66 11.72 -24.43
CA TRP A 80 -20.01 12.97 -24.00
C TRP A 80 -19.36 12.86 -22.62
N LEU A 81 -19.96 12.11 -21.69
CA LEU A 81 -19.34 11.85 -20.38
C LEU A 81 -18.04 11.05 -20.54
N GLU A 82 -18.06 9.97 -21.33
CA GLU A 82 -16.86 9.17 -21.62
C GLU A 82 -15.76 9.98 -22.31
N ALA A 83 -16.14 10.85 -23.26
CA ALA A 83 -15.20 11.76 -23.89
C ALA A 83 -14.59 12.74 -22.89
N GLY A 84 -15.42 13.29 -22.00
CA GLY A 84 -14.96 14.20 -20.94
C GLY A 84 -14.00 13.52 -19.98
N ILE A 85 -14.26 12.27 -19.58
CA ILE A 85 -13.34 11.46 -18.75
C ILE A 85 -12.01 11.26 -19.48
N GLY A 86 -12.05 10.82 -20.74
CA GLY A 86 -10.83 10.57 -21.52
C GLY A 86 -9.98 11.84 -21.75
N VAL A 87 -10.60 12.95 -22.09
CA VAL A 87 -9.90 14.24 -22.23
C VAL A 87 -9.30 14.70 -20.91
N TYR A 88 -10.05 14.59 -19.81
CA TYR A 88 -9.54 14.94 -18.49
C TYR A 88 -8.35 14.08 -18.10
N ALA A 89 -8.41 12.77 -18.37
CA ALA A 89 -7.32 11.84 -18.07
C ALA A 89 -6.02 12.20 -18.84
N LEU A 90 -6.11 12.69 -20.07
CA LEU A 90 -4.95 13.20 -20.82
C LEU A 90 -4.36 14.46 -20.17
N LEU A 91 -5.18 15.27 -19.52
CA LEU A 91 -4.75 16.51 -18.85
C LEU A 91 -4.27 16.25 -17.42
N PHE A 92 -4.62 15.12 -16.80
CA PHE A 92 -4.39 14.85 -15.39
C PHE A 92 -2.91 14.96 -14.98
N PRO A 93 -1.91 14.42 -15.71
CA PRO A 93 -0.51 14.60 -15.36
C PRO A 93 -0.07 16.07 -15.35
N ILE A 94 -0.61 16.87 -16.28
CA ILE A 94 -0.34 18.31 -16.35
C ILE A 94 -0.94 19.03 -15.15
N LEU A 95 -2.17 18.68 -14.77
CA LEU A 95 -2.85 19.27 -13.62
C LEU A 95 -2.12 18.97 -12.31
N VAL A 96 -1.61 17.75 -12.13
CA VAL A 96 -0.79 17.38 -10.97
C VAL A 96 0.47 18.23 -10.92
N ASN A 97 1.17 18.40 -12.05
CA ASN A 97 2.38 19.22 -12.13
C ASN A 97 2.11 20.70 -11.83
N VAL A 98 0.93 21.24 -12.17
CA VAL A 98 0.55 22.63 -11.88
C VAL A 98 0.17 22.81 -10.40
N ILE A 99 -0.47 21.82 -9.80
CA ILE A 99 -0.93 21.91 -8.41
C ILE A 99 0.22 21.70 -7.41
N THR A 100 1.20 20.89 -7.73
CA THR A 100 2.33 20.60 -6.83
C THR A 100 3.07 21.85 -6.36
N PRO A 101 3.49 22.80 -7.23
CA PRO A 101 4.11 24.05 -6.77
C PRO A 101 3.19 24.90 -5.88
N VAL A 102 1.89 24.97 -6.20
CA VAL A 102 0.90 25.73 -5.41
C VAL A 102 0.77 25.15 -4.00
N TYR A 103 0.75 23.82 -3.90
CA TYR A 103 0.74 23.09 -2.64
C TYR A 103 1.99 23.38 -1.80
N LEU A 104 3.17 23.35 -2.42
CA LEU A 104 4.43 23.62 -1.75
C LEU A 104 4.58 25.08 -1.31
N GLU A 105 4.16 26.02 -2.14
CA GLU A 105 4.18 27.45 -1.81
C GLU A 105 3.24 27.78 -0.65
N PHE A 106 2.06 27.16 -0.63
CA PHE A 106 1.13 27.27 0.50
C PHE A 106 1.78 26.76 1.81
N TRP A 107 2.46 25.61 1.76
CA TRP A 107 3.16 25.07 2.92
C TRP A 107 4.23 26.03 3.43
N ARG A 108 5.13 26.45 2.55
CA ARG A 108 6.28 27.31 2.90
C ARG A 108 5.87 28.70 3.38
N GLY A 109 4.75 29.22 2.86
CA GLY A 109 4.29 30.57 3.18
C GLY A 109 3.49 30.67 4.48
N PHE A 110 2.79 29.62 4.88
CA PHE A 110 1.84 29.65 6.00
C PHE A 110 2.20 28.75 7.17
N ASP A 111 3.10 27.79 7.00
CA ASP A 111 3.44 26.79 8.02
C ASP A 111 2.19 26.26 8.77
N PRO A 112 1.23 25.67 8.04
CA PRO A 112 -0.08 25.34 8.60
C PRO A 112 0.01 24.20 9.60
N SER A 113 -0.87 24.21 10.61
CA SER A 113 -0.99 23.06 11.51
C SER A 113 -1.32 21.77 10.73
N PRO A 114 -0.97 20.57 11.24
CA PRO A 114 -1.20 19.30 10.57
C PRO A 114 -2.65 19.10 10.10
N VAL A 115 -3.63 19.56 10.89
CA VAL A 115 -5.06 19.47 10.56
C VAL A 115 -5.42 20.37 9.37
N VAL A 116 -4.96 21.63 9.39
CA VAL A 116 -5.19 22.56 8.27
C VAL A 116 -4.55 22.03 7.00
N PHE A 117 -3.37 21.46 7.12
CA PHE A 117 -2.65 20.89 6.01
C PHE A 117 -3.37 19.66 5.41
N ALA A 118 -3.85 18.75 6.25
CA ALA A 118 -4.66 17.60 5.82
C ALA A 118 -5.94 18.06 5.09
N LEU A 119 -6.58 19.12 5.56
CA LEU A 119 -7.76 19.69 4.89
C LEU A 119 -7.42 20.28 3.53
N VAL A 120 -6.27 20.92 3.37
CA VAL A 120 -5.80 21.45 2.08
C VAL A 120 -5.49 20.30 1.12
N GLN A 121 -4.81 19.25 1.56
CA GLN A 121 -4.58 18.04 0.76
C GLN A 121 -5.90 17.43 0.30
N ALA A 122 -6.87 17.27 1.22
CA ALA A 122 -8.19 16.74 0.91
C ALA A 122 -8.92 17.60 -0.12
N MET A 123 -8.86 18.91 0.02
CA MET A 123 -9.52 19.84 -0.90
C MET A 123 -8.86 19.82 -2.29
N LEU A 124 -7.55 19.80 -2.38
CA LEU A 124 -6.83 19.71 -3.64
C LEU A 124 -7.09 18.37 -4.35
N GLY A 125 -7.03 17.26 -3.60
CA GLY A 125 -7.38 15.94 -4.11
C GLY A 125 -8.83 15.86 -4.59
N LEU A 126 -9.77 16.43 -3.83
CA LEU A 126 -11.17 16.53 -4.25
C LEU A 126 -11.32 17.33 -5.54
N VAL A 127 -10.69 18.51 -5.65
CA VAL A 127 -10.77 19.36 -6.87
C VAL A 127 -10.23 18.61 -8.09
N LEU A 128 -9.12 17.91 -7.95
CA LEU A 128 -8.53 17.12 -9.02
C LEU A 128 -9.40 15.92 -9.45
N LEU A 129 -10.05 15.27 -8.51
CA LEU A 129 -10.77 14.03 -8.80
C LEU A 129 -12.26 14.24 -9.05
N LEU A 130 -12.85 15.34 -8.56
CA LEU A 130 -14.28 15.57 -8.56
C LEU A 130 -14.90 15.52 -9.97
N LEU A 131 -14.33 16.22 -10.92
CA LEU A 131 -14.94 16.36 -12.25
C LEU A 131 -14.99 15.04 -13.02
N PRO A 132 -13.87 14.30 -13.22
CA PRO A 132 -13.92 13.05 -13.97
C PRO A 132 -14.74 11.99 -13.25
N THR A 133 -14.67 11.90 -11.91
CA THR A 133 -15.43 10.91 -11.16
C THR A 133 -16.92 11.27 -11.08
N ALA A 134 -17.28 12.55 -11.12
CA ALA A 134 -18.69 12.95 -11.27
C ALA A 134 -19.24 12.54 -12.65
N PHE A 135 -18.45 12.62 -13.71
CA PHE A 135 -18.87 12.07 -15.00
C PHE A 135 -19.07 10.56 -14.94
N MET A 136 -18.14 9.83 -14.31
CA MET A 136 -18.29 8.38 -14.08
C MET A 136 -19.58 8.06 -13.28
N GLY A 137 -19.84 8.80 -12.18
CA GLY A 137 -21.03 8.59 -11.34
C GLY A 137 -22.36 8.87 -12.04
N ALA A 138 -22.35 9.75 -13.06
CA ALA A 138 -23.53 10.08 -13.85
C ALA A 138 -23.90 9.00 -14.88
N THR A 139 -22.99 8.09 -15.24
CA THR A 139 -23.19 7.11 -16.32
C THR A 139 -24.30 6.09 -15.98
N LEU A 140 -24.27 5.51 -14.76
CA LEU A 140 -25.22 4.48 -14.36
C LEU A 140 -26.70 4.92 -14.38
N PRO A 141 -27.09 6.08 -13.80
CA PRO A 141 -28.48 6.56 -13.89
C PRO A 141 -28.97 6.74 -15.33
N LEU A 142 -28.12 7.28 -16.21
CA LEU A 142 -28.43 7.49 -17.63
C LEU A 142 -28.65 6.17 -18.36
N LEU A 143 -27.73 5.23 -18.18
CA LEU A 143 -27.80 3.94 -18.86
C LEU A 143 -28.92 3.06 -18.31
N ALA A 144 -29.22 3.14 -17.01
CA ALA A 144 -30.37 2.48 -16.40
C ALA A 144 -31.67 2.96 -17.06
N ARG A 145 -31.82 4.27 -17.28
CA ARG A 145 -32.95 4.87 -18.00
C ARG A 145 -33.04 4.36 -19.44
N PHE A 146 -31.93 4.26 -20.15
CA PHE A 146 -31.90 3.71 -21.51
C PHE A 146 -32.25 2.21 -21.54
N ALA A 147 -31.67 1.40 -20.65
CA ALA A 147 -31.77 -0.04 -20.67
C ALA A 147 -33.15 -0.57 -20.29
N THR A 148 -33.92 0.16 -19.47
CA THR A 148 -35.19 -0.31 -18.90
C THR A 148 -36.38 0.23 -19.69
N THR A 149 -37.15 -0.69 -20.29
CA THR A 149 -38.33 -0.38 -21.07
C THR A 149 -39.63 -0.78 -20.37
N HIS A 150 -39.54 -1.72 -19.43
CA HIS A 150 -40.67 -2.24 -18.67
C HIS A 150 -40.34 -2.35 -17.19
N THR A 151 -41.26 -1.91 -16.33
CA THR A 151 -41.08 -1.99 -14.86
C THR A 151 -40.79 -3.40 -14.34
N ALA A 152 -41.34 -4.41 -14.99
CA ALA A 152 -41.12 -5.82 -14.62
C ALA A 152 -39.67 -6.30 -14.77
N GLN A 153 -38.80 -5.56 -15.49
CA GLN A 153 -37.40 -5.92 -15.75
C GLN A 153 -36.44 -4.95 -15.09
N THR A 154 -36.90 -4.04 -14.25
CA THR A 154 -36.07 -3.00 -13.63
C THR A 154 -34.89 -3.59 -12.87
N GLY A 155 -35.16 -4.55 -11.99
CA GLY A 155 -34.12 -5.21 -11.19
C GLY A 155 -33.08 -5.87 -12.08
N ARG A 156 -33.51 -6.67 -13.07
CA ARG A 156 -32.63 -7.37 -13.99
C ARG A 156 -31.74 -6.43 -14.81
N ARG A 157 -32.28 -5.32 -15.33
CA ARG A 157 -31.55 -4.38 -16.19
C ARG A 157 -30.54 -3.56 -15.39
N VAL A 158 -30.98 -3.04 -14.23
CA VAL A 158 -30.08 -2.28 -13.36
C VAL A 158 -28.99 -3.18 -12.77
N GLY A 159 -29.39 -4.37 -12.29
CA GLY A 159 -28.43 -5.35 -11.77
C GLY A 159 -27.42 -5.81 -12.82
N LEU A 160 -27.86 -6.01 -14.08
CA LEU A 160 -26.96 -6.32 -15.20
C LEU A 160 -25.94 -5.19 -15.44
N LEU A 161 -26.39 -3.96 -15.55
CA LEU A 161 -25.50 -2.81 -15.77
C LEU A 161 -24.52 -2.64 -14.60
N TYR A 162 -25.02 -2.67 -13.38
CA TYR A 162 -24.19 -2.55 -12.19
C TYR A 162 -23.16 -3.70 -12.11
N GLY A 163 -23.58 -4.95 -12.27
CA GLY A 163 -22.69 -6.10 -12.24
C GLY A 163 -21.66 -6.08 -13.35
N VAL A 164 -22.06 -5.78 -14.60
CA VAL A 164 -21.15 -5.72 -15.75
C VAL A 164 -20.12 -4.62 -15.59
N ASN A 165 -20.50 -3.44 -15.12
CA ASN A 165 -19.57 -2.33 -14.87
C ASN A 165 -18.56 -2.70 -13.77
N THR A 166 -19.04 -3.34 -12.69
CA THR A 166 -18.18 -3.80 -11.60
C THR A 166 -17.26 -4.94 -12.06
N PHE A 167 -17.71 -5.87 -12.92
CA PHE A 167 -16.82 -6.85 -13.55
C PHE A 167 -15.76 -6.19 -14.44
N GLY A 168 -16.12 -5.13 -15.17
CA GLY A 168 -15.16 -4.30 -15.87
C GLY A 168 -14.11 -3.74 -14.92
N ALA A 169 -14.54 -3.20 -13.77
CA ALA A 169 -13.67 -2.70 -12.72
C ALA A 169 -12.68 -3.76 -12.21
N VAL A 170 -13.16 -5.00 -11.96
CA VAL A 170 -12.31 -6.14 -11.58
C VAL A 170 -11.21 -6.40 -12.62
N VAL A 171 -11.59 -6.43 -13.91
CA VAL A 171 -10.62 -6.60 -15.01
C VAL A 171 -9.67 -5.40 -15.09
N GLY A 172 -10.16 -4.18 -14.86
CA GLY A 172 -9.34 -2.97 -14.85
C GLY A 172 -8.24 -3.00 -13.79
N ILE A 173 -8.55 -3.48 -12.58
CA ILE A 173 -7.56 -3.66 -11.51
C ILE A 173 -6.53 -4.71 -11.90
N ALA A 174 -6.99 -5.86 -12.39
CA ALA A 174 -6.09 -6.93 -12.82
C ALA A 174 -5.15 -6.46 -13.94
N LEU A 175 -5.68 -5.82 -14.97
CA LEU A 175 -4.88 -5.29 -16.08
C LEU A 175 -3.96 -4.15 -15.61
N GLY A 176 -4.45 -3.22 -14.81
CA GLY A 176 -3.67 -2.09 -14.31
C GLY A 176 -2.51 -2.54 -13.43
N GLY A 177 -2.81 -3.34 -12.40
CA GLY A 177 -1.83 -3.76 -11.39
C GLY A 177 -0.84 -4.83 -11.84
N PHE A 178 -1.29 -5.82 -12.64
CA PHE A 178 -0.45 -6.96 -13.03
C PHE A 178 0.18 -6.84 -14.41
N VAL A 179 -0.35 -5.97 -15.29
CA VAL A 179 0.08 -5.95 -16.70
C VAL A 179 0.54 -4.55 -17.14
N LEU A 180 -0.35 -3.56 -17.08
CA LEU A 180 -0.08 -2.27 -17.72
C LEU A 180 0.99 -1.46 -16.95
N MET A 181 0.80 -1.22 -15.66
CA MET A 181 1.80 -0.45 -14.89
C MET A 181 3.18 -1.11 -14.87
N PRO A 182 3.31 -2.43 -14.63
CA PRO A 182 4.62 -3.08 -14.71
C PRO A 182 5.27 -3.03 -16.09
N ALA A 183 4.48 -3.09 -17.16
CA ALA A 183 5.00 -3.18 -18.53
C ALA A 183 5.33 -1.81 -19.15
N ILE A 184 4.50 -0.80 -18.93
CA ILE A 184 4.57 0.49 -19.63
C ILE A 184 4.60 1.72 -18.70
N GLY A 185 4.58 1.51 -17.37
CA GLY A 185 4.60 2.58 -16.38
C GLY A 185 3.26 3.29 -16.18
N VAL A 186 3.23 4.20 -15.21
CA VAL A 186 2.01 4.89 -14.73
C VAL A 186 1.46 5.86 -15.76
N LYS A 187 2.33 6.68 -16.39
CA LYS A 187 1.92 7.68 -17.38
C LYS A 187 1.34 7.04 -18.64
N ALA A 188 2.05 6.05 -19.21
CA ALA A 188 1.57 5.36 -20.40
C ALA A 188 0.27 4.58 -20.12
N THR A 189 0.12 3.96 -18.95
CA THR A 189 -1.13 3.32 -18.51
C THR A 189 -2.28 4.32 -18.46
N THR A 190 -2.04 5.53 -17.95
CA THR A 190 -3.03 6.62 -17.94
C THR A 190 -3.47 6.97 -19.36
N TYR A 191 -2.54 7.10 -20.31
CA TYR A 191 -2.85 7.41 -21.71
C TYR A 191 -3.59 6.29 -22.42
N VAL A 192 -3.21 5.02 -22.18
CA VAL A 192 -3.95 3.87 -22.73
C VAL A 192 -5.40 3.86 -22.24
N ALA A 193 -5.65 4.09 -20.96
CA ALA A 193 -6.99 4.20 -20.44
C ALA A 193 -7.75 5.41 -21.03
N ALA A 194 -7.08 6.56 -21.21
CA ALA A 194 -7.68 7.76 -21.79
C ALA A 194 -8.11 7.55 -23.24
N PHE A 195 -7.25 6.98 -24.08
CA PHE A 195 -7.61 6.62 -25.45
C PHE A 195 -8.69 5.54 -25.50
N GLY A 196 -8.69 4.62 -24.54
CA GLY A 196 -9.77 3.66 -24.33
C GLY A 196 -11.12 4.38 -24.15
N ASN A 197 -11.22 5.34 -23.23
CA ASN A 197 -12.45 6.12 -23.02
C ASN A 197 -12.86 6.93 -24.25
N LEU A 198 -11.92 7.54 -24.96
CA LEU A 198 -12.24 8.27 -26.20
C LEU A 198 -12.79 7.32 -27.28
N ALA A 199 -12.25 6.13 -27.39
CA ALA A 199 -12.77 5.08 -28.27
C ALA A 199 -14.19 4.63 -27.85
N LEU A 200 -14.42 4.43 -26.54
CA LEU A 200 -15.74 4.12 -25.99
C LEU A 200 -16.75 5.24 -26.27
N ALA A 201 -16.34 6.50 -26.12
CA ALA A 201 -17.16 7.66 -26.48
C ALA A 201 -17.56 7.65 -27.95
N ALA A 202 -16.62 7.38 -28.86
CA ALA A 202 -16.89 7.28 -30.29
C ALA A 202 -17.85 6.13 -30.60
N LEU A 203 -17.65 4.95 -30.00
CA LEU A 203 -18.53 3.79 -30.17
C LEU A 203 -19.94 4.06 -29.62
N ALA A 204 -20.07 4.71 -28.47
CA ALA A 204 -21.34 5.09 -27.89
C ALA A 204 -22.08 6.11 -28.76
N GLU A 205 -21.38 7.12 -29.33
CA GLU A 205 -21.97 8.09 -30.27
C GLU A 205 -22.43 7.39 -31.57
N LEU A 206 -21.64 6.48 -32.13
CA LEU A 206 -22.04 5.68 -33.29
C LEU A 206 -23.29 4.85 -33.00
N LEU A 207 -23.31 4.22 -31.82
CA LEU A 207 -24.47 3.43 -31.37
C LEU A 207 -25.72 4.32 -31.20
N SER A 208 -25.57 5.53 -30.64
CA SER A 208 -26.65 6.50 -30.49
C SER A 208 -27.19 6.96 -31.87
N ARG A 209 -26.31 7.18 -32.85
CA ARG A 209 -26.72 7.52 -34.23
C ARG A 209 -27.45 6.37 -34.91
N TRP A 210 -26.96 5.16 -34.75
CA TRP A 210 -27.58 3.95 -35.33
C TRP A 210 -28.94 3.65 -34.70
N SER A 211 -29.08 3.85 -33.38
CA SER A 211 -30.31 3.59 -32.65
C SER A 211 -31.26 4.78 -32.54
N ARG A 212 -31.16 5.81 -33.44
CA ARG A 212 -31.90 7.07 -33.33
C ARG A 212 -33.38 6.93 -32.97
N SER A 213 -34.06 5.88 -33.50
CA SER A 213 -35.47 5.59 -33.18
C SER A 213 -35.63 4.90 -31.80
N GLY A 214 -34.59 4.32 -31.23
CA GLY A 214 -34.60 3.62 -29.94
C GLY A 214 -33.98 4.46 -28.81
N ASP A 215 -33.30 5.54 -29.13
CA ASP A 215 -32.66 6.44 -28.17
C ASP A 215 -33.63 7.59 -27.73
N GLN A 216 -34.86 7.56 -28.16
CA GLN A 216 -35.91 8.47 -27.68
C GLN A 216 -36.62 7.89 -26.46
N PRO A 217 -37.05 8.72 -25.49
CA PRO A 217 -37.91 8.27 -24.40
C PRO A 217 -39.18 7.62 -24.95
N LEU A 218 -39.62 6.54 -24.33
CA LEU A 218 -40.98 6.02 -24.61
C LEU A 218 -41.99 7.10 -24.17
N GLU A 219 -42.84 7.55 -25.10
CA GLU A 219 -44.01 8.34 -24.75
C GLU A 219 -44.94 7.40 -24.00
N VAL A 220 -45.09 7.58 -22.71
CA VAL A 220 -46.07 6.90 -21.87
C VAL A 220 -47.17 7.90 -21.61
N GLU A 221 -48.41 7.52 -21.92
CA GLU A 221 -49.59 8.34 -21.61
C GLU A 221 -49.58 8.73 -20.12
N HIS A 222 -49.66 9.99 -19.83
CA HIS A 222 -49.75 10.54 -18.49
C HIS A 222 -51.05 10.06 -17.81
N GLN A 223 -50.95 9.04 -17.00
CA GLN A 223 -51.96 8.84 -15.97
C GLN A 223 -51.67 9.81 -14.83
N GLY A 224 -52.70 10.65 -14.55
CA GLY A 224 -52.66 11.84 -13.73
C GLY A 224 -51.81 11.76 -12.44
N ASP A 225 -51.17 12.85 -12.18
CA ASP A 225 -50.39 13.13 -10.96
C ASP A 225 -51.26 13.00 -9.70
N GLN A 226 -51.35 11.80 -9.14
CA GLN A 226 -51.89 11.63 -7.78
C GLN A 226 -50.77 12.05 -6.85
N GLY A 227 -50.97 13.14 -6.15
CA GLY A 227 -50.04 13.70 -5.18
C GLY A 227 -49.47 12.61 -4.25
N SER A 228 -48.17 12.45 -4.24
CA SER A 228 -47.50 11.50 -3.37
C SER A 228 -47.88 11.73 -1.91
N SER A 229 -48.39 10.72 -1.21
CA SER A 229 -48.77 10.85 0.21
C SER A 229 -47.50 11.09 1.05
N GLU A 230 -47.59 11.81 2.18
CA GLU A 230 -46.47 12.02 3.10
C GLU A 230 -45.82 10.69 3.53
N MET A 231 -46.58 9.61 3.55
CA MET A 231 -46.12 8.27 3.86
C MET A 231 -45.22 7.68 2.77
N GLU A 232 -45.51 7.96 1.47
CA GLU A 232 -44.64 7.55 0.34
C GLU A 232 -43.32 8.30 0.31
N VAL A 233 -43.31 9.60 0.61
CA VAL A 233 -42.12 10.42 0.74
C VAL A 233 -41.25 9.94 1.92
N SER A 234 -41.88 9.59 3.05
CA SER A 234 -41.17 9.04 4.22
C SER A 234 -40.54 7.67 3.93
N ALA A 235 -41.23 6.79 3.22
CA ALA A 235 -40.75 5.48 2.82
C ALA A 235 -39.56 5.58 1.83
N SER A 236 -39.63 6.51 0.89
CA SER A 236 -38.53 6.77 -0.04
C SER A 236 -37.26 7.27 0.68
N ARG A 237 -37.38 8.19 1.65
CA ARG A 237 -36.25 8.63 2.48
C ARG A 237 -35.64 7.50 3.28
N SER A 238 -36.45 6.60 3.84
CA SER A 238 -35.93 5.47 4.62
C SER A 238 -35.13 4.49 3.76
N LEU A 239 -35.48 4.27 2.49
CA LEU A 239 -34.69 3.45 1.57
C LEU A 239 -33.33 4.08 1.28
N LEU A 240 -33.22 5.41 1.22
CA LEU A 240 -31.93 6.09 1.06
C LEU A 240 -31.03 5.94 2.30
N TRP A 241 -31.64 5.99 3.51
CA TRP A 241 -30.88 5.70 4.75
C TRP A 241 -30.37 4.26 4.78
N ILE A 242 -31.16 3.29 4.35
CA ILE A 242 -30.73 1.89 4.25
C ILE A 242 -29.57 1.77 3.24
N ALA A 243 -29.67 2.45 2.09
CA ALA A 243 -28.59 2.46 1.11
C ALA A 243 -27.30 3.07 1.68
N GLY A 244 -27.41 4.19 2.41
CA GLY A 244 -26.28 4.83 3.09
C GLY A 244 -25.63 3.94 4.13
N LEU A 245 -26.42 3.31 5.02
CA LEU A 245 -25.91 2.37 6.02
C LEU A 245 -25.24 1.16 5.40
N ALA A 246 -25.82 0.59 4.32
CA ALA A 246 -25.22 -0.53 3.60
C ALA A 246 -23.90 -0.16 2.94
N GLY A 247 -23.81 1.03 2.33
CA GLY A 247 -22.57 1.54 1.75
C GLY A 247 -21.53 1.85 2.82
N MET A 248 -21.94 2.41 3.95
CA MET A 248 -21.07 2.66 5.09
C MET A 248 -20.45 1.36 5.62
N ALA A 249 -21.31 0.35 5.87
CA ALA A 249 -20.85 -0.96 6.32
C ALA A 249 -19.88 -1.61 5.32
N ALA A 250 -20.17 -1.54 4.01
CA ALA A 250 -19.36 -2.15 2.97
C ALA A 250 -17.92 -1.60 2.96
N LEU A 251 -17.74 -0.27 3.05
CA LEU A 251 -16.41 0.33 3.06
C LEU A 251 -15.68 0.15 4.40
N VAL A 252 -16.40 0.06 5.52
CA VAL A 252 -15.79 -0.30 6.81
C VAL A 252 -15.25 -1.73 6.75
N TYR A 253 -16.01 -2.69 6.22
CA TYR A 253 -15.53 -4.06 6.01
C TYR A 253 -14.34 -4.12 5.06
N GLU A 254 -14.40 -3.39 3.94
CA GLU A 254 -13.32 -3.37 2.94
C GLU A 254 -11.99 -2.99 3.57
N LEU A 255 -11.95 -1.87 4.33
CA LEU A 255 -10.73 -1.41 4.97
C LEU A 255 -10.25 -2.38 6.07
N ALA A 256 -11.18 -2.92 6.89
CA ALA A 256 -10.81 -3.86 7.94
C ALA A 256 -10.25 -5.17 7.37
N TRP A 257 -10.87 -5.71 6.30
CA TRP A 257 -10.37 -6.90 5.63
C TRP A 257 -9.04 -6.64 4.87
N PHE A 258 -8.85 -5.46 4.30
CA PHE A 258 -7.57 -5.10 3.71
C PHE A 258 -6.46 -5.12 4.75
N ARG A 259 -6.72 -4.54 5.93
CA ARG A 259 -5.75 -4.58 7.04
C ARG A 259 -5.47 -6.02 7.49
N LEU A 260 -6.50 -6.83 7.67
CA LEU A 260 -6.36 -8.25 8.01
C LEU A 260 -5.53 -9.01 6.98
N MET A 261 -5.86 -8.86 5.70
CA MET A 261 -5.19 -9.61 4.64
C MET A 261 -3.75 -9.11 4.38
N THR A 262 -3.43 -7.86 4.70
CA THR A 262 -2.06 -7.35 4.67
C THR A 262 -1.15 -8.11 5.66
N LEU A 263 -1.68 -8.52 6.81
CA LEU A 263 -0.94 -9.38 7.76
C LEU A 263 -0.65 -10.77 7.20
N MET A 264 -1.50 -11.26 6.30
CA MET A 264 -1.40 -12.61 5.72
C MET A 264 -0.62 -12.65 4.40
N LEU A 265 -0.70 -11.60 3.59
CA LEU A 265 -0.16 -11.57 2.23
C LEU A 265 1.00 -10.57 2.05
N GLY A 266 1.26 -9.76 3.07
CA GLY A 266 2.18 -8.63 2.99
C GLY A 266 1.57 -7.40 2.32
N GLY A 267 2.33 -6.29 2.33
CA GLY A 267 1.91 -4.98 1.82
C GLY A 267 2.28 -4.71 0.36
N SER A 268 2.38 -5.71 -0.50
CA SER A 268 2.74 -5.52 -1.91
C SER A 268 1.57 -4.96 -2.75
N VAL A 269 1.88 -4.34 -3.88
CA VAL A 269 0.87 -3.89 -4.86
C VAL A 269 0.01 -5.05 -5.36
N TYR A 270 0.61 -6.22 -5.51
CA TYR A 270 -0.11 -7.42 -5.93
C TYR A 270 -1.11 -7.90 -4.87
N ALA A 271 -0.71 -7.94 -3.61
CA ALA A 271 -1.59 -8.30 -2.51
C ALA A 271 -2.81 -7.36 -2.45
N PHE A 272 -2.58 -6.04 -2.51
CA PHE A 272 -3.64 -5.04 -2.57
C PHE A 272 -4.59 -5.28 -3.77
N SER A 273 -4.03 -5.52 -4.95
CA SER A 273 -4.82 -5.78 -6.16
C SER A 273 -5.67 -7.05 -6.03
N LEU A 274 -5.13 -8.13 -5.44
CA LEU A 274 -5.85 -9.39 -5.22
C LEU A 274 -7.00 -9.25 -4.21
N MET A 275 -6.77 -8.50 -3.12
CA MET A 275 -7.81 -8.18 -2.13
C MET A 275 -8.99 -7.43 -2.78
N LEU A 276 -8.69 -6.37 -3.53
CA LEU A 276 -9.70 -5.57 -4.22
C LEU A 276 -10.43 -6.38 -5.30
N LEU A 277 -9.70 -7.23 -6.02
CA LEU A 277 -10.25 -8.13 -7.04
C LEU A 277 -11.24 -9.12 -6.40
N ALA A 278 -10.92 -9.74 -5.26
CA ALA A 278 -11.79 -10.66 -4.55
C ALA A 278 -13.06 -9.97 -4.04
N PHE A 279 -12.93 -8.78 -3.46
CA PHE A 279 -14.04 -8.00 -2.92
C PHE A 279 -15.01 -7.54 -4.02
N LEU A 280 -14.48 -6.88 -5.07
CA LEU A 280 -15.30 -6.39 -6.17
C LEU A 280 -15.92 -7.51 -7.01
N THR A 281 -15.27 -8.67 -7.12
CA THR A 281 -15.84 -9.87 -7.75
C THR A 281 -17.11 -10.29 -7.01
N GLY A 282 -17.10 -10.30 -5.68
CA GLY A 282 -18.29 -10.56 -4.89
C GLY A 282 -19.42 -9.56 -5.18
N ILE A 283 -19.12 -8.27 -5.15
CA ILE A 283 -20.11 -7.21 -5.46
C ILE A 283 -20.66 -7.36 -6.89
N ALA A 284 -19.80 -7.67 -7.86
CA ALA A 284 -20.20 -7.83 -9.26
C ALA A 284 -21.17 -9.01 -9.45
N PHE A 285 -20.85 -10.18 -8.88
CA PHE A 285 -21.77 -11.32 -8.87
C PHE A 285 -23.07 -11.01 -8.16
N GLY A 286 -22.97 -10.36 -6.99
CA GLY A 286 -24.15 -9.92 -6.23
C GLY A 286 -25.04 -9.00 -7.03
N GLY A 287 -24.50 -8.03 -7.72
CA GLY A 287 -25.25 -7.12 -8.61
C GLY A 287 -25.92 -7.88 -9.76
N TRP A 288 -25.17 -8.76 -10.41
CA TRP A 288 -25.68 -9.55 -11.54
C TRP A 288 -26.83 -10.47 -11.12
N PHE A 289 -26.64 -11.31 -10.09
CA PHE A 289 -27.66 -12.23 -9.61
C PHE A 289 -28.78 -11.55 -8.85
N GLY A 290 -28.49 -10.45 -8.15
CA GLY A 290 -29.46 -9.68 -7.38
C GLY A 290 -30.56 -9.05 -8.22
N GLY A 291 -30.25 -8.67 -9.47
CA GLY A 291 -31.23 -8.13 -10.39
C GLY A 291 -32.43 -9.08 -10.67
N PRO A 292 -32.21 -10.29 -11.22
CA PRO A 292 -33.25 -11.30 -11.40
C PRO A 292 -33.98 -11.67 -10.10
N VAL A 293 -33.26 -11.73 -8.98
CA VAL A 293 -33.86 -12.00 -7.66
C VAL A 293 -34.85 -10.89 -7.28
N ALA A 294 -34.48 -9.62 -7.46
CA ALA A 294 -35.32 -8.47 -7.18
C ALA A 294 -36.65 -8.51 -7.98
N ASP A 295 -36.60 -8.81 -9.28
CA ASP A 295 -37.78 -8.90 -10.13
C ASP A 295 -38.66 -10.11 -9.76
N ARG A 296 -38.07 -11.26 -9.41
CA ARG A 296 -38.84 -12.44 -8.93
C ARG A 296 -39.56 -12.14 -7.61
N LEU A 297 -38.89 -11.48 -6.67
CA LEU A 297 -39.48 -11.08 -5.40
C LEU A 297 -40.62 -10.07 -5.61
N TRP A 298 -40.42 -9.15 -6.55
CA TRP A 298 -41.48 -8.18 -6.90
C TRP A 298 -42.70 -8.87 -7.50
N THR A 299 -42.58 -9.77 -8.46
CA THR A 299 -43.70 -10.50 -9.06
C THR A 299 -44.36 -11.43 -8.07
N ALA A 300 -43.65 -11.94 -7.06
CA ALA A 300 -44.19 -12.84 -6.05
C ALA A 300 -44.98 -12.13 -4.92
N GLY A 301 -44.86 -10.81 -4.78
CA GLY A 301 -45.57 -10.10 -3.71
C GLY A 301 -45.17 -8.64 -3.54
N GLY A 302 -44.77 -7.96 -4.65
CA GLY A 302 -44.54 -6.52 -4.70
C GLY A 302 -43.40 -6.03 -3.81
N LYS A 303 -43.46 -4.79 -3.43
CA LYS A 303 -42.50 -4.07 -2.59
C LYS A 303 -42.19 -4.81 -1.28
N ARG A 304 -43.25 -5.38 -0.65
CA ARG A 304 -43.12 -6.16 0.58
C ARG A 304 -42.09 -7.30 0.47
N ARG A 305 -42.15 -8.11 -0.58
CA ARG A 305 -41.23 -9.24 -0.79
C ARG A 305 -39.84 -8.76 -1.07
N VAL A 306 -39.66 -7.65 -1.78
CA VAL A 306 -38.36 -7.06 -2.05
C VAL A 306 -37.72 -6.54 -0.75
N LEU A 307 -38.49 -5.87 0.13
CA LEU A 307 -38.00 -5.44 1.46
C LEU A 307 -37.58 -6.63 2.32
N VAL A 308 -38.31 -7.75 2.28
CA VAL A 308 -37.89 -9.01 2.92
C VAL A 308 -36.57 -9.51 2.35
N GLY A 309 -36.37 -9.38 1.03
CA GLY A 309 -35.08 -9.69 0.37
C GLY A 309 -33.94 -8.83 0.89
N VAL A 310 -34.12 -7.50 1.00
CA VAL A 310 -33.14 -6.58 1.58
C VAL A 310 -32.79 -6.96 3.02
N PHE A 311 -33.83 -7.26 3.83
CA PHE A 311 -33.68 -7.69 5.23
C PHE A 311 -32.75 -8.90 5.35
N TRP A 312 -32.99 -9.95 4.57
CA TRP A 312 -32.19 -11.17 4.62
C TRP A 312 -30.81 -10.98 3.99
N ALA A 313 -30.64 -10.08 3.01
CA ALA A 313 -29.32 -9.75 2.48
C ALA A 313 -28.45 -9.08 3.55
N GLN A 314 -29.01 -8.09 4.30
CA GLN A 314 -28.28 -7.45 5.41
C GLN A 314 -27.96 -8.43 6.54
N CYS A 315 -28.89 -9.32 6.85
CA CYS A 315 -28.66 -10.39 7.83
C CYS A 315 -27.52 -11.32 7.38
N ALA A 316 -27.51 -11.72 6.12
CA ALA A 316 -26.45 -12.59 5.58
C ALA A 316 -25.07 -11.92 5.64
N VAL A 317 -24.97 -10.63 5.28
CA VAL A 317 -23.70 -9.89 5.41
C VAL A 317 -23.21 -9.91 6.85
N ALA A 318 -24.05 -9.51 7.81
CA ALA A 318 -23.67 -9.47 9.22
C ALA A 318 -23.26 -10.84 9.76
N LEU A 319 -24.06 -11.87 9.47
CA LEU A 319 -23.82 -13.24 9.94
C LEU A 319 -22.54 -13.83 9.34
N LEU A 320 -22.36 -13.72 8.03
CA LEU A 320 -21.18 -14.28 7.36
C LEU A 320 -19.89 -13.57 7.82
N SER A 321 -19.91 -12.24 7.91
CA SER A 321 -18.74 -11.48 8.39
C SER A 321 -18.38 -11.86 9.83
N TYR A 322 -19.38 -11.98 10.72
CA TYR A 322 -19.15 -12.42 12.09
C TYR A 322 -18.62 -13.86 12.17
N THR A 323 -19.20 -14.78 11.38
CA THR A 323 -18.77 -16.18 11.38
C THR A 323 -17.33 -16.31 10.86
N MET A 324 -16.97 -15.54 9.84
CA MET A 324 -15.59 -15.55 9.31
C MET A 324 -14.57 -15.09 10.34
N MET A 325 -14.90 -14.19 11.26
CA MET A 325 -13.97 -13.76 12.31
C MET A 325 -13.44 -14.93 13.17
N TRP A 326 -14.23 -15.97 13.38
CA TRP A 326 -13.80 -17.17 14.11
C TRP A 326 -12.78 -18.03 13.34
N LEU A 327 -12.67 -17.79 12.04
CA LEU A 327 -11.70 -18.48 11.17
C LEU A 327 -10.41 -17.67 10.95
N TYR A 328 -10.33 -16.42 11.39
CA TYR A 328 -9.14 -15.59 11.13
C TYR A 328 -7.88 -16.17 11.77
N GLY A 329 -7.97 -16.72 12.96
CA GLY A 329 -6.84 -17.41 13.62
C GLY A 329 -6.34 -18.65 12.86
N GLU A 330 -7.11 -19.16 11.88
CA GLU A 330 -6.72 -20.28 11.03
C GLU A 330 -6.00 -19.83 9.74
N LEU A 331 -6.05 -18.54 9.40
CA LEU A 331 -5.45 -18.03 8.16
C LEU A 331 -3.94 -18.24 8.07
N PRO A 332 -3.13 -18.00 9.13
CA PRO A 332 -1.70 -18.28 9.09
C PRO A 332 -1.40 -19.76 8.80
N TYR A 333 -2.16 -20.68 9.40
CA TYR A 333 -2.02 -22.11 9.12
C TYR A 333 -2.43 -22.48 7.70
N ALA A 334 -3.55 -21.90 7.21
CA ALA A 334 -4.00 -22.10 5.84
C ALA A 334 -2.98 -21.60 4.83
N PHE A 335 -2.31 -20.48 5.12
CA PHE A 335 -1.25 -19.93 4.29
C PHE A 335 -0.08 -20.90 4.18
N VAL A 336 0.44 -21.41 5.30
CA VAL A 336 1.58 -22.32 5.32
C VAL A 336 1.27 -23.64 4.62
N VAL A 337 0.10 -24.25 4.89
CA VAL A 337 -0.33 -25.51 4.24
C VAL A 337 -0.41 -25.35 2.71
N ALA A 338 -0.92 -24.22 2.25
CA ALA A 338 -1.05 -23.99 0.82
C ALA A 338 0.27 -23.58 0.17
N TYR A 339 1.18 -22.98 0.93
CA TYR A 339 2.53 -22.68 0.46
C TYR A 339 3.30 -23.96 0.08
N ASP A 340 3.10 -25.08 0.79
CA ASP A 340 3.67 -26.39 0.42
C ASP A 340 3.29 -26.85 -0.98
N ILE A 341 2.10 -26.45 -1.45
CA ILE A 341 1.62 -26.76 -2.82
C ILE A 341 2.28 -25.81 -3.82
N VAL A 342 2.34 -24.53 -3.47
CA VAL A 342 2.87 -23.46 -4.32
C VAL A 342 4.38 -23.54 -4.50
N GLU A 343 5.11 -23.95 -3.47
CA GLU A 343 6.57 -24.16 -3.55
C GLU A 343 6.96 -25.14 -4.66
N ARG A 344 6.08 -26.12 -4.96
CA ARG A 344 6.26 -27.07 -6.06
C ARG A 344 5.75 -26.58 -7.42
N ALA A 345 4.96 -25.52 -7.43
CA ALA A 345 4.31 -24.96 -8.60
C ALA A 345 4.12 -23.44 -8.43
N PRO A 346 5.20 -22.65 -8.58
CA PRO A 346 5.21 -21.20 -8.27
C PRO A 346 4.17 -20.39 -9.07
N GLU A 347 3.75 -20.87 -10.24
CA GLU A 347 2.71 -20.24 -11.05
C GLU A 347 1.35 -20.15 -10.33
N PHE A 348 1.11 -20.96 -9.30
CA PHE A 348 -0.12 -20.91 -8.49
C PHE A 348 -0.05 -19.94 -7.31
N PHE A 349 1.05 -19.24 -7.09
CA PHE A 349 1.21 -18.32 -5.94
C PHE A 349 0.14 -17.22 -5.91
N TRP A 350 -0.04 -16.47 -6.99
CA TRP A 350 -1.07 -15.43 -7.08
C TRP A 350 -2.51 -15.99 -7.06
N PRO A 351 -2.85 -17.05 -7.82
CA PRO A 351 -4.14 -17.73 -7.70
C PRO A 351 -4.47 -18.18 -6.29
N PHE A 352 -3.50 -18.70 -5.56
CA PHE A 352 -3.69 -19.11 -4.17
C PHE A 352 -4.01 -17.93 -3.25
N GLN A 353 -3.24 -16.86 -3.32
CA GLN A 353 -3.52 -15.64 -2.54
C GLN A 353 -4.91 -15.08 -2.85
N LEU A 354 -5.33 -15.12 -4.12
CA LEU A 354 -6.67 -14.72 -4.52
C LEU A 354 -7.76 -15.60 -3.87
N VAL A 355 -7.55 -16.92 -3.81
CA VAL A 355 -8.47 -17.84 -3.14
C VAL A 355 -8.57 -17.51 -1.65
N LEU A 356 -7.46 -17.21 -0.98
CA LEU A 356 -7.44 -16.83 0.42
C LEU A 356 -8.24 -15.54 0.67
N CYS A 357 -8.03 -14.52 -0.17
CA CYS A 357 -8.84 -13.29 -0.14
C CYS A 357 -10.34 -13.60 -0.38
N ALA A 358 -10.64 -14.45 -1.37
CA ALA A 358 -12.00 -14.79 -1.73
C ALA A 358 -12.76 -15.52 -0.61
N MET A 359 -12.07 -16.39 0.13
CA MET A 359 -12.66 -17.10 1.28
C MET A 359 -13.16 -16.11 2.35
N VAL A 360 -12.39 -15.04 2.60
CA VAL A 360 -12.73 -14.04 3.62
C VAL A 360 -13.77 -13.05 3.12
N MET A 361 -13.60 -12.52 1.89
CA MET A 361 -14.26 -11.29 1.45
C MET A 361 -15.41 -11.53 0.47
N THR A 362 -15.29 -12.53 -0.44
CA THR A 362 -16.17 -12.61 -1.62
C THR A 362 -17.62 -12.96 -1.24
N LEU A 363 -17.82 -13.91 -0.35
CA LEU A 363 -19.20 -14.35 -0.03
C LEU A 363 -20.03 -13.27 0.68
N PRO A 364 -19.55 -12.56 1.71
CA PRO A 364 -20.24 -11.39 2.24
C PRO A 364 -20.47 -10.30 1.18
N ALA A 365 -19.46 -10.03 0.32
CA ALA A 365 -19.55 -9.03 -0.73
C ALA A 365 -20.63 -9.35 -1.78
N VAL A 366 -20.91 -10.63 -2.07
CA VAL A 366 -22.03 -11.02 -2.93
C VAL A 366 -23.34 -10.50 -2.36
N PHE A 367 -23.60 -10.65 -1.06
CA PHE A 367 -24.84 -10.15 -0.43
C PHE A 367 -24.87 -8.62 -0.35
N MET A 368 -23.71 -7.95 -0.21
CA MET A 368 -23.61 -6.48 -0.36
C MET A 368 -24.04 -6.07 -1.77
N GLY A 369 -23.52 -6.75 -2.80
CA GLY A 369 -23.87 -6.50 -4.20
C GLY A 369 -25.36 -6.75 -4.53
N ILE A 370 -26.00 -7.76 -3.93
CA ILE A 370 -27.43 -8.06 -4.08
C ILE A 370 -28.30 -6.91 -3.52
N THR A 371 -27.84 -6.24 -2.48
CA THR A 371 -28.58 -5.19 -1.79
C THR A 371 -28.95 -4.02 -2.72
N PHE A 372 -28.04 -3.60 -3.61
CA PHE A 372 -28.25 -2.44 -4.49
C PHE A 372 -29.39 -2.65 -5.48
N PRO A 373 -29.49 -3.73 -6.31
CA PRO A 373 -30.63 -3.97 -7.18
C PRO A 373 -31.96 -4.13 -6.42
N LEU A 374 -31.94 -4.73 -5.23
CA LEU A 374 -33.14 -4.84 -4.39
C LEU A 374 -33.64 -3.47 -3.93
N LEU A 375 -32.75 -2.60 -3.44
CA LEU A 375 -33.11 -1.24 -3.01
C LEU A 375 -33.64 -0.41 -4.18
N VAL A 376 -32.97 -0.45 -5.33
CA VAL A 376 -33.47 0.23 -6.53
C VAL A 376 -34.84 -0.29 -6.92
N ARG A 377 -35.05 -1.61 -6.91
CA ARG A 377 -36.36 -2.19 -7.27
C ARG A 377 -37.48 -1.79 -6.28
N ALA A 378 -37.16 -1.66 -4.99
CA ALA A 378 -38.08 -1.19 -3.98
C ALA A 378 -38.40 0.31 -4.10
N ALA A 379 -37.50 1.10 -4.69
CA ALA A 379 -37.63 2.55 -4.84
C ALA A 379 -38.30 2.99 -6.15
N VAL A 380 -38.43 2.07 -7.14
CA VAL A 380 -38.99 2.36 -8.45
C VAL A 380 -40.45 1.97 -8.51
N ASP A 381 -41.32 2.97 -8.63
CA ASP A 381 -42.79 2.77 -8.74
C ASP A 381 -43.28 2.70 -10.20
N GLY A 382 -42.54 3.26 -11.17
CA GLY A 382 -42.86 3.29 -12.60
C GLY A 382 -41.65 3.42 -13.53
N PRO A 383 -41.82 3.07 -14.85
CA PRO A 383 -40.71 3.12 -15.79
C PRO A 383 -40.27 4.55 -16.16
N GLU A 384 -41.15 5.54 -15.92
CA GLU A 384 -40.98 6.91 -16.35
C GLU A 384 -39.92 7.67 -15.55
N ARG A 385 -39.76 7.32 -14.26
CA ARG A 385 -38.87 8.01 -13.31
C ARG A 385 -37.80 7.04 -12.77
N LEU A 386 -37.10 6.37 -13.65
CA LEU A 386 -36.13 5.35 -13.25
C LEU A 386 -34.75 5.92 -12.92
N GLY A 387 -34.30 6.94 -13.64
CA GLY A 387 -32.99 7.57 -13.45
C GLY A 387 -32.86 8.19 -12.06
N ARG A 388 -33.95 8.80 -11.55
CA ARG A 388 -33.95 9.45 -10.24
C ARG A 388 -33.77 8.46 -9.08
N PRO A 389 -34.53 7.38 -8.91
CA PRO A 389 -34.30 6.41 -7.84
C PRO A 389 -32.95 5.72 -7.92
N VAL A 390 -32.48 5.36 -9.13
CA VAL A 390 -31.15 4.75 -9.33
C VAL A 390 -30.06 5.70 -8.87
N GLY A 391 -30.09 6.94 -9.35
CA GLY A 391 -29.07 7.93 -9.00
C GLY A 391 -29.06 8.31 -7.52
N GLN A 392 -30.24 8.45 -6.91
CA GLN A 392 -30.34 8.74 -5.48
C GLN A 392 -29.87 7.57 -4.61
N THR A 393 -30.25 6.34 -4.93
CA THR A 393 -29.80 5.14 -4.21
C THR A 393 -28.27 4.97 -4.34
N TYR A 394 -27.73 5.17 -5.55
CA TYR A 394 -26.30 5.13 -5.80
C TYR A 394 -25.56 6.22 -5.02
N ALA A 395 -26.04 7.46 -5.07
CA ALA A 395 -25.44 8.57 -4.35
C ALA A 395 -25.48 8.37 -2.82
N ALA A 396 -26.62 7.88 -2.28
CA ALA A 396 -26.74 7.59 -0.86
C ALA A 396 -25.80 6.47 -0.42
N ASN A 397 -25.72 5.39 -1.18
CA ASN A 397 -24.80 4.28 -0.92
C ASN A 397 -23.35 4.75 -0.93
N THR A 398 -22.97 5.52 -1.94
CA THR A 398 -21.57 6.03 -2.06
C THR A 398 -21.26 7.07 -0.98
N ALA A 399 -22.19 7.95 -0.63
CA ALA A 399 -22.02 8.88 0.49
C ALA A 399 -21.85 8.15 1.83
N GLY A 400 -22.62 7.08 2.05
CA GLY A 400 -22.42 6.18 3.18
C GLY A 400 -21.04 5.55 3.16
N GLY A 401 -20.60 5.07 1.99
CA GLY A 401 -19.24 4.52 1.81
C GLY A 401 -18.16 5.52 2.18
N ILE A 402 -18.24 6.78 1.75
CA ILE A 402 -17.29 7.85 2.13
C ILE A 402 -17.26 7.99 3.67
N ALA A 403 -18.43 8.12 4.29
CA ALA A 403 -18.49 8.24 5.74
C ALA A 403 -17.89 7.01 6.44
N GLY A 404 -18.16 5.80 5.92
CA GLY A 404 -17.62 4.55 6.42
C GLY A 404 -16.10 4.46 6.28
N SER A 405 -15.56 4.82 5.12
CA SER A 405 -14.11 4.76 4.89
C SER A 405 -13.34 5.74 5.79
N LEU A 406 -13.82 6.98 5.92
CA LEU A 406 -13.21 7.96 6.81
C LEU A 406 -13.31 7.53 8.28
N LEU A 407 -14.49 7.06 8.70
CA LEU A 407 -14.70 6.58 10.07
C LEU A 407 -13.79 5.36 10.37
N ALA A 408 -13.68 4.42 9.44
CA ALA A 408 -12.84 3.25 9.60
C ALA A 408 -11.35 3.62 9.69
N ALA A 409 -10.86 4.45 8.76
CA ALA A 409 -9.45 4.81 8.68
C ALA A 409 -8.98 5.63 9.90
N PHE A 410 -9.78 6.62 10.33
CA PHE A 410 -9.34 7.58 11.33
C PHE A 410 -9.75 7.25 12.76
N TRP A 411 -10.73 6.38 12.96
CA TRP A 411 -11.23 6.13 14.31
C TRP A 411 -11.46 4.65 14.62
N LEU A 412 -12.17 3.88 13.76
CA LEU A 412 -12.55 2.51 14.12
C LEU A 412 -11.34 1.58 14.19
N LEU A 413 -10.45 1.61 13.18
CA LEU A 413 -9.27 0.75 13.15
C LEU A 413 -8.31 1.06 14.30
N PRO A 414 -7.94 2.33 14.57
CA PRO A 414 -7.06 2.63 15.70
C PRO A 414 -7.66 2.30 17.07
N GLU A 415 -8.96 2.56 17.29
CA GLU A 415 -9.58 2.46 18.62
C GLU A 415 -10.23 1.08 18.87
N LEU A 416 -10.86 0.48 17.84
CA LEU A 416 -11.58 -0.78 17.97
C LEU A 416 -10.82 -1.96 17.38
N HIS A 417 -9.69 -1.73 16.79
CA HIS A 417 -8.88 -2.72 16.09
C HIS A 417 -9.64 -3.40 14.94
N ILE A 418 -9.01 -4.31 14.20
CA ILE A 418 -9.61 -5.02 13.06
C ILE A 418 -10.90 -5.74 13.48
N SER A 419 -10.85 -6.49 14.58
CA SER A 419 -11.99 -7.27 15.05
C SER A 419 -13.18 -6.42 15.46
N GLY A 420 -12.96 -5.36 16.25
CA GLY A 420 -14.02 -4.44 16.67
C GLY A 420 -14.60 -3.64 15.51
N THR A 421 -13.78 -3.28 14.53
CA THR A 421 -14.19 -2.58 13.31
C THR A 421 -15.14 -3.47 12.48
N ILE A 422 -14.86 -4.76 12.34
CA ILE A 422 -15.73 -5.71 11.65
C ILE A 422 -17.04 -5.91 12.42
N LEU A 423 -16.98 -5.99 13.76
CA LEU A 423 -18.19 -6.05 14.60
C LEU A 423 -19.06 -4.80 14.47
N PHE A 424 -18.44 -3.63 14.41
CA PHE A 424 -19.13 -2.37 14.19
C PHE A 424 -19.83 -2.37 12.82
N ALA A 425 -19.15 -2.81 11.76
CA ALA A 425 -19.77 -2.92 10.43
C ALA A 425 -20.96 -3.91 10.42
N ALA A 426 -20.82 -5.05 11.12
CA ALA A 426 -21.96 -5.98 11.32
C ALA A 426 -23.13 -5.28 12.05
N GLY A 427 -22.83 -4.45 13.04
CA GLY A 427 -23.82 -3.61 13.73
C GLY A 427 -24.55 -2.66 12.79
N LEU A 428 -23.85 -2.02 11.85
CA LEU A 428 -24.49 -1.18 10.82
C LEU A 428 -25.45 -1.97 9.95
N ASN A 429 -25.12 -3.21 9.57
CA ASN A 429 -26.05 -4.08 8.85
C ASN A 429 -27.26 -4.47 9.71
N VAL A 430 -27.06 -4.73 11.02
CA VAL A 430 -28.14 -5.01 11.96
C VAL A 430 -29.04 -3.78 12.13
N VAL A 431 -28.50 -2.59 12.20
CA VAL A 431 -29.29 -1.33 12.21
C VAL A 431 -30.05 -1.20 10.89
N ALA A 432 -29.41 -1.45 9.74
CA ALA A 432 -30.08 -1.39 8.45
C ALA A 432 -31.27 -2.36 8.36
N LEU A 433 -31.11 -3.63 8.78
CA LEU A 433 -32.24 -4.59 8.79
C LEU A 433 -33.38 -4.18 9.76
N CYS A 434 -33.05 -3.54 10.88
CA CYS A 434 -34.06 -2.99 11.79
C CYS A 434 -34.87 -1.86 11.12
N VAL A 435 -34.19 -0.98 10.38
CA VAL A 435 -34.85 0.08 9.59
C VAL A 435 -35.74 -0.55 8.50
N VAL A 436 -35.24 -1.59 7.81
CA VAL A 436 -36.05 -2.33 6.82
C VAL A 436 -37.29 -2.94 7.45
N ALA A 437 -37.19 -3.57 8.62
CA ALA A 437 -38.32 -4.15 9.34
C ALA A 437 -39.36 -3.08 9.72
N PHE A 438 -38.88 -1.92 10.18
CA PHE A 438 -39.75 -0.79 10.52
C PHE A 438 -40.50 -0.23 9.30
N VAL A 439 -39.79 -0.08 8.16
CA VAL A 439 -40.42 0.37 6.90
C VAL A 439 -41.45 -0.64 6.43
N ALA A 440 -41.11 -1.93 6.39
CA ALA A 440 -42.03 -2.99 5.97
C ALA A 440 -43.31 -3.07 6.86
N MET A 441 -43.14 -2.79 8.14
CA MET A 441 -44.29 -2.72 9.07
C MET A 441 -45.20 -1.52 8.76
N ARG A 442 -44.64 -0.32 8.55
CA ARG A 442 -45.43 0.89 8.34
C ARG A 442 -46.06 0.97 6.96
N THR A 443 -45.34 0.57 5.92
CA THR A 443 -45.85 0.71 4.54
C THR A 443 -46.62 -0.49 4.05
N GLU A 444 -46.26 -1.70 4.50
CA GLU A 444 -46.84 -2.96 4.01
C GLU A 444 -47.60 -3.76 5.07
N GLY A 445 -47.74 -3.22 6.29
CA GLY A 445 -48.42 -3.88 7.40
C GLY A 445 -47.74 -5.18 7.89
N TYR A 446 -46.49 -5.41 7.54
CA TYR A 446 -45.78 -6.68 7.79
C TYR A 446 -45.06 -6.69 9.14
N SER A 447 -45.79 -7.01 10.21
CA SER A 447 -45.25 -6.96 11.58
C SER A 447 -44.34 -8.11 11.96
N ARG A 448 -44.32 -9.24 11.23
CA ARG A 448 -43.48 -10.41 11.55
C ARG A 448 -42.00 -10.12 11.55
N LEU A 449 -41.51 -9.24 10.67
CA LEU A 449 -40.09 -8.86 10.64
C LEU A 449 -39.63 -8.14 11.90
N LYS A 450 -40.51 -7.47 12.63
CA LYS A 450 -40.17 -6.75 13.87
C LYS A 450 -39.59 -7.69 14.94
N GLY A 451 -40.28 -8.83 15.17
CA GLY A 451 -39.82 -9.83 16.14
C GLY A 451 -38.50 -10.46 15.72
N THR A 452 -38.35 -10.79 14.42
CA THR A 452 -37.10 -11.32 13.86
C THR A 452 -35.97 -10.32 13.96
N ALA A 453 -36.22 -9.03 13.66
CA ALA A 453 -35.21 -7.97 13.78
C ALA A 453 -34.79 -7.76 15.25
N GLY A 454 -35.71 -7.76 16.18
CA GLY A 454 -35.43 -7.68 17.61
C GLY A 454 -34.58 -8.85 18.09
N PHE A 455 -34.90 -10.07 17.66
CA PHE A 455 -34.12 -11.26 17.97
C PHE A 455 -32.66 -11.16 17.40
N ILE A 456 -32.54 -10.78 16.12
CA ILE A 456 -31.21 -10.64 15.49
C ILE A 456 -30.40 -9.54 16.18
N PHE A 457 -31.05 -8.43 16.55
CA PHE A 457 -30.39 -7.36 17.30
C PHE A 457 -29.87 -7.84 18.65
N CYS A 458 -30.68 -8.55 19.42
CA CYS A 458 -30.26 -9.13 20.70
C CYS A 458 -29.15 -10.19 20.51
N ALA A 459 -29.29 -11.03 19.50
CA ALA A 459 -28.27 -12.04 19.18
C ALA A 459 -26.94 -11.38 18.82
N TRP A 460 -26.96 -10.32 18.01
CA TRP A 460 -25.76 -9.56 17.67
C TRP A 460 -25.16 -8.88 18.91
N MET A 461 -25.96 -8.24 19.75
CA MET A 461 -25.52 -7.65 21.02
C MET A 461 -24.84 -8.69 21.92
N THR A 462 -25.42 -9.89 22.01
CA THR A 462 -24.82 -10.99 22.79
C THR A 462 -23.52 -11.47 22.16
N ALA A 463 -23.50 -11.66 20.84
CA ALA A 463 -22.32 -12.10 20.10
C ALA A 463 -21.15 -11.09 20.20
N SER A 464 -21.46 -9.79 20.25
CA SER A 464 -20.44 -8.75 20.42
C SER A 464 -19.74 -8.79 21.79
N LEU A 465 -20.32 -9.48 22.79
CA LEU A 465 -19.69 -9.72 24.08
C LEU A 465 -18.75 -10.93 24.09
N LEU A 466 -18.78 -11.72 23.02
CA LEU A 466 -17.94 -12.90 22.83
C LEU A 466 -16.86 -12.55 21.78
N PRO A 467 -15.68 -12.03 22.19
CA PRO A 467 -14.65 -11.69 21.22
C PRO A 467 -14.17 -12.97 20.51
N PRO A 468 -14.02 -12.94 19.17
CA PRO A 468 -13.40 -14.05 18.45
C PRO A 468 -11.95 -14.24 18.92
N PRO A 469 -11.42 -15.45 18.82
CA PRO A 469 -10.04 -15.73 19.22
C PRO A 469 -9.09 -14.91 18.33
N TRP A 470 -8.28 -14.06 18.96
CA TRP A 470 -7.27 -13.26 18.31
C TRP A 470 -5.95 -13.38 19.08
N ASN A 471 -4.92 -13.90 18.41
CA ASN A 471 -3.58 -13.94 18.97
C ASN A 471 -2.70 -12.95 18.20
N PRO A 472 -2.27 -11.84 18.81
CA PRO A 472 -1.46 -10.82 18.14
C PRO A 472 -0.16 -11.37 17.54
N LEU A 473 0.57 -12.22 18.26
CA LEU A 473 1.83 -12.80 17.77
C LEU A 473 1.59 -13.70 16.56
N LEU A 474 0.59 -14.58 16.61
CA LEU A 474 0.29 -15.47 15.48
C LEU A 474 -0.16 -14.69 14.24
N MET A 475 -1.01 -13.67 14.42
CA MET A 475 -1.52 -12.87 13.32
C MET A 475 -0.44 -11.99 12.69
N ASN A 476 0.55 -11.56 13.48
CA ASN A 476 1.71 -10.79 13.04
C ASN A 476 2.98 -11.62 12.85
N ALA A 477 2.86 -12.93 12.69
CA ALA A 477 4.02 -13.80 12.50
C ALA A 477 4.70 -13.66 11.12
N GLY A 478 4.16 -12.84 10.22
CA GLY A 478 4.75 -12.57 8.90
C GLY A 478 4.88 -13.81 8.03
N MET A 479 3.93 -14.75 8.10
CA MET A 479 4.01 -16.04 7.37
C MET A 479 4.24 -15.84 5.87
N TYR A 480 3.76 -14.74 5.29
CA TYR A 480 3.98 -14.42 3.89
C TYR A 480 5.47 -14.23 3.52
N LYS A 481 6.33 -13.94 4.50
CA LYS A 481 7.78 -13.80 4.32
C LYS A 481 8.54 -14.98 4.92
N TYR A 482 8.20 -15.38 6.15
CA TYR A 482 9.01 -16.31 6.95
C TYR A 482 8.61 -17.78 6.79
N VAL A 483 7.69 -18.12 5.88
CA VAL A 483 7.24 -19.51 5.66
C VAL A 483 8.37 -20.45 5.28
N THR A 484 9.42 -19.96 4.62
CA THR A 484 10.62 -20.72 4.24
C THR A 484 11.58 -20.97 5.40
N GLU A 485 11.49 -20.17 6.47
CA GLU A 485 12.34 -20.28 7.66
C GLU A 485 11.75 -21.22 8.72
N LEU A 486 10.53 -21.72 8.51
CA LEU A 486 9.90 -22.65 9.44
C LEU A 486 10.64 -23.99 9.48
N SER A 487 11.15 -24.37 10.64
CA SER A 487 11.74 -25.69 10.87
C SER A 487 10.73 -26.83 10.72
N SER A 488 9.44 -26.55 10.97
CA SER A 488 8.33 -27.49 10.79
C SER A 488 7.06 -26.73 10.37
N ARG A 489 6.41 -27.18 9.31
CA ARG A 489 5.16 -26.61 8.78
C ARG A 489 3.90 -27.21 9.41
N THR A 490 4.04 -27.87 10.56
CA THR A 490 2.92 -28.35 11.39
C THR A 490 2.33 -27.23 12.23
N ARG A 491 1.10 -27.42 12.74
CA ARG A 491 0.49 -26.43 13.65
C ARG A 491 1.37 -26.11 14.86
N ASP A 492 1.99 -27.13 15.45
CA ASP A 492 2.87 -26.93 16.60
C ASP A 492 4.17 -26.21 16.20
N GLY A 493 4.75 -26.55 15.04
CA GLY A 493 5.91 -25.83 14.50
C GLY A 493 5.62 -24.34 14.27
N ILE A 494 4.48 -24.01 13.66
CA ILE A 494 4.05 -22.61 13.43
C ILE A 494 3.81 -21.90 14.78
N ARG A 495 3.19 -22.56 15.77
CA ARG A 495 2.98 -21.96 17.09
C ARG A 495 4.29 -21.73 17.82
N ASN A 496 5.22 -22.68 17.76
CA ASN A 496 6.55 -22.53 18.37
C ASN A 496 7.30 -21.36 17.74
N PHE A 497 7.29 -21.26 16.41
CA PHE A 497 7.91 -20.16 15.69
C PHE A 497 7.29 -18.80 16.01
N ALA A 498 5.95 -18.72 16.05
CA ALA A 498 5.25 -17.45 16.12
C ALA A 498 4.89 -16.99 17.54
N VAL A 499 4.69 -17.90 18.48
CA VAL A 499 4.03 -17.60 19.77
C VAL A 499 4.81 -18.10 20.96
N GLU A 500 5.19 -19.38 21.02
CA GLU A 500 5.63 -20.01 22.26
C GLU A 500 7.04 -19.55 22.69
N GLY A 501 7.87 -19.15 21.72
CA GLY A 501 9.23 -18.64 21.97
C GLY A 501 9.29 -17.16 22.39
N TYR A 502 8.15 -16.44 22.43
CA TYR A 502 8.16 -14.99 22.58
C TYR A 502 7.25 -14.49 23.69
N ASP A 503 7.64 -13.35 24.28
CA ASP A 503 6.82 -12.53 25.15
C ASP A 503 6.41 -11.27 24.38
N LEU A 504 5.10 -11.03 24.26
CA LEU A 504 4.57 -9.83 23.62
C LEU A 504 4.78 -8.64 24.55
N LEU A 505 5.58 -7.65 24.13
CA LEU A 505 5.87 -6.45 24.88
C LEU A 505 4.96 -5.27 24.49
N TYR A 506 4.62 -5.17 23.21
CA TYR A 506 3.78 -4.11 22.67
C TYR A 506 3.00 -4.58 21.43
N TYR A 507 1.77 -4.09 21.32
CA TYR A 507 0.91 -4.32 20.16
C TYR A 507 0.01 -3.11 19.93
N ALA A 508 0.02 -2.58 18.71
CA ALA A 508 -0.86 -1.51 18.30
C ALA A 508 -1.30 -1.72 16.85
N GLU A 509 -2.59 -1.56 16.59
CA GLU A 509 -3.13 -1.50 15.24
C GLU A 509 -3.25 -0.02 14.83
N GLY A 510 -2.12 0.54 14.40
CA GLY A 510 -1.98 1.94 14.11
C GLY A 510 -2.68 2.41 12.83
N LEU A 511 -2.44 3.67 12.47
CA LEU A 511 -3.05 4.27 11.27
C LEU A 511 -2.57 3.57 9.98
N SER A 512 -1.26 3.38 9.83
CA SER A 512 -0.65 2.87 8.60
C SER A 512 -0.28 1.40 8.66
N SER A 513 0.07 0.89 9.85
CA SER A 513 0.55 -0.47 10.05
C SER A 513 0.09 -1.06 11.37
N VAL A 514 0.31 -2.36 11.55
CA VAL A 514 0.20 -3.05 12.83
C VAL A 514 1.60 -3.19 13.40
N VAL A 515 1.86 -2.54 14.52
CA VAL A 515 3.16 -2.52 15.20
C VAL A 515 3.17 -3.58 16.29
N THR A 516 4.18 -4.43 16.28
CA THR A 516 4.39 -5.47 17.29
C THR A 516 5.82 -5.41 17.80
N VAL A 517 6.01 -5.40 19.12
CA VAL A 517 7.31 -5.63 19.76
C VAL A 517 7.22 -6.89 20.61
N ALA A 518 8.16 -7.78 20.41
CA ALA A 518 8.25 -9.00 21.22
C ALA A 518 9.70 -9.31 21.58
N GLN A 519 9.86 -10.11 22.63
CA GLN A 519 11.14 -10.55 23.11
C GLN A 519 11.24 -12.07 23.02
N SER A 520 12.33 -12.56 22.46
CA SER A 520 12.67 -13.97 22.48
C SER A 520 13.00 -14.42 23.91
N ARG A 521 12.36 -15.48 24.36
CA ARG A 521 12.61 -16.09 25.70
C ARG A 521 13.96 -16.78 25.75
N GLU A 522 14.44 -17.27 24.63
CA GLU A 522 15.70 -18.03 24.56
C GLU A 522 16.90 -17.08 24.51
N SER A 523 16.90 -16.14 23.58
CA SER A 523 18.06 -15.25 23.34
C SER A 523 17.95 -13.89 24.04
N GLY A 524 16.74 -13.51 24.51
CA GLY A 524 16.49 -12.16 25.03
C GLY A 524 16.40 -11.08 23.93
N ASN A 525 16.59 -11.43 22.65
CA ASN A 525 16.48 -10.51 21.53
C ASN A 525 15.10 -9.85 21.49
N ILE A 526 15.07 -8.55 21.42
CA ILE A 526 13.84 -7.76 21.23
C ILE A 526 13.78 -7.36 19.76
N TRP A 527 12.65 -7.61 19.13
CA TRP A 527 12.39 -7.21 17.76
C TRP A 527 11.11 -6.39 17.64
N LEU A 528 11.11 -5.51 16.64
CA LEU A 528 9.96 -4.72 16.22
C LEU A 528 9.55 -5.15 14.81
N ALA A 529 8.25 -5.38 14.62
CA ALA A 529 7.69 -5.72 13.32
C ALA A 529 6.55 -4.79 12.92
N ASN A 530 6.50 -4.48 11.64
CA ASN A 530 5.39 -3.81 10.97
C ASN A 530 4.64 -4.79 10.07
N ASN A 531 3.32 -4.93 10.29
CA ASN A 531 2.49 -5.87 9.54
C ASN A 531 3.10 -7.29 9.45
N GLY A 532 3.75 -7.73 10.53
CA GLY A 532 4.38 -9.03 10.65
C GLY A 532 5.80 -9.17 10.05
N LYS A 533 6.32 -8.14 9.38
CA LYS A 533 7.71 -8.12 8.93
C LYS A 533 8.59 -7.43 9.97
N VAL A 534 9.63 -8.12 10.45
CA VAL A 534 10.63 -7.55 11.36
C VAL A 534 11.39 -6.41 10.64
N GLU A 535 11.42 -5.25 11.28
CA GLU A 535 12.09 -4.06 10.77
C GLU A 535 13.38 -3.74 11.54
N ALA A 536 13.48 -4.21 12.77
CA ALA A 536 14.60 -3.91 13.64
C ALA A 536 14.69 -4.93 14.78
N SER A 537 15.91 -5.24 15.24
CA SER A 537 16.16 -6.06 16.41
C SER A 537 17.33 -5.58 17.25
N THR A 538 17.46 -6.10 18.48
CA THR A 538 18.56 -5.75 19.39
C THR A 538 19.82 -6.61 19.20
N THR A 539 19.84 -7.48 18.20
CA THR A 539 20.98 -8.38 17.92
C THR A 539 21.32 -8.40 16.44
N VAL A 540 20.57 -9.12 15.63
CA VAL A 540 20.92 -9.43 14.23
C VAL A 540 21.04 -8.19 13.36
N ASP A 541 20.12 -7.24 13.49
CA ASP A 541 20.08 -6.03 12.67
C ASP A 541 20.93 -4.87 13.23
N MET A 542 21.52 -5.06 14.43
CA MET A 542 22.28 -4.00 15.12
C MET A 542 23.42 -3.40 14.29
N PRO A 543 24.26 -4.20 13.57
CA PRO A 543 25.35 -3.63 12.78
C PRO A 543 24.84 -2.65 11.74
N THR A 544 23.85 -3.04 10.96
CA THR A 544 23.28 -2.17 9.91
C THR A 544 22.66 -0.92 10.51
N GLN A 545 21.81 -1.05 11.53
CA GLN A 545 21.12 0.10 12.15
C GLN A 545 22.11 1.14 12.68
N LEU A 546 23.18 0.71 13.35
CA LEU A 546 24.20 1.63 13.86
C LEU A 546 25.04 2.23 12.74
N LEU A 547 25.47 1.41 11.78
CA LEU A 547 26.39 1.87 10.72
C LEU A 547 25.70 2.80 9.72
N VAL A 548 24.43 2.58 9.37
CA VAL A 548 23.67 3.53 8.53
C VAL A 548 23.67 4.92 9.16
N GLY A 549 23.59 4.99 10.51
CA GLY A 549 23.64 6.25 11.27
C GLY A 549 25.03 6.84 11.42
N HIS A 550 26.08 6.00 11.64
CA HIS A 550 27.42 6.46 11.92
C HIS A 550 28.26 6.80 10.69
N LEU A 551 28.16 6.00 9.61
CA LEU A 551 29.02 6.13 8.42
C LEU A 551 29.11 7.56 7.85
N PRO A 552 28.04 8.35 7.72
CA PRO A 552 28.13 9.72 7.22
C PRO A 552 29.11 10.63 8.02
N PHE A 553 29.23 10.39 9.31
CA PHE A 553 30.02 11.20 10.22
C PHE A 553 31.50 10.79 10.30
N LEU A 554 31.86 9.69 9.64
CA LEU A 554 33.24 9.20 9.57
C LEU A 554 34.03 9.84 8.42
N PHE A 555 33.37 10.68 7.63
CA PHE A 555 34.04 11.53 6.64
C PHE A 555 34.39 12.89 7.27
N ASN A 556 35.59 13.38 6.99
CA ASN A 556 36.07 14.65 7.58
C ASN A 556 35.31 15.87 7.03
N ARG A 557 34.13 16.12 7.59
CA ARG A 557 33.20 17.20 7.20
C ARG A 557 32.45 17.76 8.39
N PRO A 558 32.19 19.08 8.42
CA PRO A 558 31.29 19.68 9.40
C PRO A 558 29.83 19.30 9.01
N LEU A 559 29.11 18.65 9.89
CA LEU A 559 27.72 18.22 9.72
C LEU A 559 26.93 18.73 10.95
N GLU A 560 25.96 19.65 10.74
CA GLU A 560 25.26 20.35 11.81
C GLU A 560 23.76 19.97 11.85
N ARG A 561 23.17 19.64 10.69
CA ARG A 561 21.74 19.38 10.57
C ARG A 561 21.48 18.04 9.92
N ALA A 562 20.84 17.15 10.63
CA ALA A 562 20.54 15.80 10.15
C ALA A 562 19.04 15.58 9.93
N CYS A 563 18.69 14.76 8.95
CA CYS A 563 17.36 14.19 8.76
C CYS A 563 17.47 12.67 8.74
N VAL A 564 16.71 12.00 9.60
CA VAL A 564 16.60 10.53 9.64
C VAL A 564 15.22 10.15 9.12
N ILE A 565 15.16 9.34 8.06
CA ILE A 565 13.93 8.81 7.47
C ILE A 565 13.74 7.37 7.95
N GLY A 566 12.72 7.16 8.77
CA GLY A 566 12.45 5.92 9.50
C GLY A 566 12.96 5.98 10.94
N LEU A 567 12.10 5.59 11.89
CA LEU A 567 12.45 5.52 13.31
C LEU A 567 12.60 4.07 13.79
N ALA A 568 11.67 3.22 13.45
CA ALA A 568 11.61 1.82 13.89
C ALA A 568 11.98 1.64 15.38
N SER A 569 13.07 0.92 15.69
CA SER A 569 13.59 0.76 17.05
C SER A 569 14.18 2.06 17.67
N GLY A 570 14.50 3.03 16.82
CA GLY A 570 15.24 4.24 17.17
C GLY A 570 16.76 4.04 17.27
N ILE A 571 17.30 2.88 16.89
CA ILE A 571 18.73 2.60 16.98
C ILE A 571 19.51 3.48 16.01
N THR A 572 19.11 3.56 14.74
CA THR A 572 19.75 4.42 13.73
C THR A 572 19.65 5.90 14.09
N ALA A 573 18.48 6.36 14.52
CA ALA A 573 18.33 7.73 15.01
C ALA A 573 19.22 7.99 16.23
N GLY A 574 19.32 7.02 17.13
CA GLY A 574 20.21 7.06 18.27
C GLY A 574 21.68 7.14 17.91
N ALA A 575 22.12 6.37 16.90
CA ALA A 575 23.47 6.44 16.35
C ALA A 575 23.79 7.86 15.85
N VAL A 576 22.86 8.50 15.17
CA VAL A 576 23.02 9.90 14.73
C VAL A 576 23.16 10.84 15.92
N THR A 577 22.41 10.65 17.02
CA THR A 577 22.52 11.52 18.23
C THR A 577 23.86 11.41 18.97
N VAL A 578 24.64 10.37 18.70
CA VAL A 578 25.96 10.18 19.32
C VAL A 578 26.95 11.28 18.89
N HIS A 579 26.74 11.88 17.71
CA HIS A 579 27.66 12.88 17.14
C HIS A 579 27.37 14.28 17.69
N ASP A 580 28.35 14.80 18.43
CA ASP A 580 28.20 16.09 19.16
C ASP A 580 28.19 17.33 18.24
N GLY A 581 28.64 17.20 16.99
CA GLY A 581 28.66 18.30 16.01
C GLY A 581 27.29 18.72 15.50
N LEU A 582 26.25 17.92 15.73
CA LEU A 582 24.89 18.21 15.28
C LEU A 582 24.18 19.24 16.16
N GLU A 583 23.54 20.23 15.54
CA GLU A 583 22.70 21.22 16.17
C GLU A 583 21.22 20.82 16.17
N SER A 584 20.77 20.12 15.11
CA SER A 584 19.38 19.66 14.98
C SER A 584 19.25 18.34 14.25
N ILE A 585 18.29 17.53 14.65
CA ILE A 585 18.02 16.20 14.12
C ILE A 585 16.52 16.07 13.91
N ASP A 586 16.09 16.02 12.66
CA ASP A 586 14.70 15.74 12.29
C ASP A 586 14.54 14.23 12.08
N ILE A 587 13.66 13.59 12.85
CA ILE A 587 13.32 12.18 12.68
C ILE A 587 11.92 12.11 12.05
N VAL A 588 11.83 11.54 10.87
CA VAL A 588 10.57 11.44 10.11
C VAL A 588 10.04 10.02 10.16
N GLU A 589 8.89 9.85 10.81
CA GLU A 589 8.22 8.57 10.98
C GLU A 589 6.79 8.62 10.46
N LEU A 590 6.39 7.61 9.69
CA LEU A 590 5.06 7.53 9.07
C LEU A 590 4.00 7.03 10.06
N GLU A 591 4.36 6.06 10.92
CA GLU A 591 3.45 5.39 11.85
C GLU A 591 3.63 5.91 13.28
N PRO A 592 2.67 6.67 13.82
CA PRO A 592 2.78 7.25 15.16
C PRO A 592 2.96 6.21 16.28
N ASP A 593 2.42 5.00 16.10
CA ASP A 593 2.47 3.94 17.10
C ASP A 593 3.86 3.28 17.23
N ILE A 594 4.80 3.61 16.32
CA ILE A 594 6.22 3.27 16.47
C ILE A 594 6.88 4.10 17.58
N ILE A 595 6.49 5.37 17.74
CA ILE A 595 7.11 6.27 18.69
C ILE A 595 7.13 5.69 20.13
N PRO A 596 6.00 5.24 20.70
CA PRO A 596 6.01 4.61 22.02
C PRO A 596 6.69 3.24 22.06
N ALA A 597 6.85 2.57 20.92
CA ALA A 597 7.53 1.27 20.83
C ALA A 597 9.05 1.38 21.03
N THR A 598 9.67 2.52 20.73
CA THR A 598 11.12 2.75 20.88
C THR A 598 11.63 2.57 22.30
N LYS A 599 10.75 2.77 23.31
CA LYS A 599 11.12 2.61 24.73
C LYS A 599 11.62 1.21 25.09
N PHE A 600 11.20 0.18 24.36
CA PHE A 600 11.64 -1.19 24.60
C PHE A 600 13.08 -1.43 24.12
N PHE A 601 13.63 -0.50 23.34
CA PHE A 601 14.99 -0.52 22.82
C PHE A 601 15.94 0.45 23.54
N HIS A 602 15.53 1.07 24.65
CA HIS A 602 16.32 2.07 25.39
C HIS A 602 17.67 1.54 25.88
N SER A 603 17.85 0.23 25.97
CA SER A 603 19.13 -0.37 26.32
C SER A 603 20.20 -0.23 25.23
N VAL A 604 19.79 -0.03 23.96
CA VAL A 604 20.67 -0.07 22.79
C VAL A 604 20.48 1.12 21.83
N ASN A 605 19.41 1.91 21.96
CA ASN A 605 19.07 2.96 20.96
C ASN A 605 19.52 4.37 21.37
N HIS A 606 20.37 4.54 22.37
CA HIS A 606 20.85 5.85 22.86
C HIS A 606 19.73 6.88 23.17
N ARG A 607 18.47 6.46 23.23
CA ARG A 607 17.27 7.27 23.56
C ARG A 607 17.12 8.52 22.70
N PRO A 608 17.04 8.41 21.39
CA PRO A 608 17.03 9.58 20.49
C PRO A 608 15.90 10.57 20.75
N LEU A 609 14.76 10.10 21.27
CA LEU A 609 13.61 10.95 21.55
C LEU A 609 13.76 11.79 22.86
N GLU A 610 14.76 11.50 23.68
CA GLU A 610 15.11 12.28 24.87
C GLU A 610 16.20 13.33 24.58
N ASP A 611 16.83 13.27 23.40
CA ASP A 611 17.86 14.24 23.00
C ASP A 611 17.21 15.60 22.65
N PRO A 612 17.63 16.70 23.27
CA PRO A 612 17.01 18.02 23.06
C PRO A 612 17.19 18.57 21.63
N ARG A 613 18.11 18.02 20.84
CA ARG A 613 18.35 18.39 19.43
C ARG A 613 17.35 17.71 18.49
N THR A 614 16.63 16.71 18.97
CA THR A 614 15.75 15.86 18.17
C THR A 614 14.34 16.43 18.07
N GLN A 615 13.83 16.50 16.85
CA GLN A 615 12.41 16.73 16.54
C GLN A 615 11.82 15.52 15.85
N ILE A 616 10.76 14.94 16.44
CA ILE A 616 10.00 13.87 15.79
C ILE A 616 8.91 14.45 14.89
N ILE A 617 8.83 14.00 13.65
CA ILE A 617 7.91 14.50 12.61
C ILE A 617 7.11 13.32 12.09
N THR A 618 5.83 13.24 12.45
CA THR A 618 4.92 12.24 11.89
C THR A 618 4.53 12.64 10.48
N ASN A 619 5.21 12.05 9.49
CA ASN A 619 4.99 12.32 8.08
C ASN A 619 5.60 11.23 7.19
N ASP A 620 5.21 11.22 5.92
CA ASP A 620 5.91 10.50 4.88
C ASP A 620 7.27 11.16 4.59
N GLY A 621 8.35 10.36 4.57
CA GLY A 621 9.73 10.86 4.41
C GLY A 621 9.95 11.62 3.11
N ARG A 622 9.38 11.12 1.99
CA ARG A 622 9.44 11.79 0.69
C ARG A 622 8.70 13.14 0.72
N ASN A 623 7.49 13.14 1.28
CA ASN A 623 6.68 14.34 1.40
C ASN A 623 7.35 15.37 2.33
N HIS A 624 8.02 14.92 3.38
CA HIS A 624 8.81 15.80 4.24
C HIS A 624 9.93 16.49 3.46
N LEU A 625 10.80 15.72 2.80
CA LEU A 625 11.90 16.30 2.01
C LEU A 625 11.39 17.19 0.87
N LEU A 626 10.29 16.83 0.20
CA LEU A 626 9.68 17.65 -0.85
C LEU A 626 9.34 19.07 -0.38
N ARG A 627 8.91 19.20 0.88
CA ARG A 627 8.53 20.49 1.49
C ARG A 627 9.70 21.33 1.95
N MET A 628 10.81 20.70 2.32
CA MET A 628 12.01 21.42 2.81
C MET A 628 12.62 22.32 1.74
N ALA A 629 13.30 23.38 2.18
CA ALA A 629 14.06 24.26 1.29
C ALA A 629 15.30 23.53 0.74
N PRO A 630 15.85 23.94 -0.39
CA PRO A 630 17.17 23.45 -0.85
C PRO A 630 18.26 23.76 0.19
N GLY A 631 19.19 22.83 0.38
CA GLY A 631 20.31 23.00 1.30
C GLY A 631 19.93 23.00 2.79
N THR A 632 18.81 22.36 3.17
CA THR A 632 18.35 22.33 4.56
C THR A 632 19.19 21.42 5.45
N TYR A 633 19.66 20.28 4.95
CA TYR A 633 20.34 19.25 5.73
C TYR A 633 21.78 19.05 5.29
N ASP A 634 22.67 18.84 6.24
CA ASP A 634 24.04 18.44 5.96
C ASP A 634 24.15 16.92 5.84
N VAL A 635 23.24 16.19 6.52
CA VAL A 635 23.16 14.74 6.46
C VAL A 635 21.71 14.30 6.28
N ILE A 636 21.48 13.37 5.36
CA ILE A 636 20.21 12.62 5.25
C ILE A 636 20.54 11.14 5.41
N VAL A 637 19.96 10.53 6.43
CA VAL A 637 20.04 9.09 6.72
C VAL A 637 18.71 8.47 6.35
N SER A 638 18.69 7.53 5.40
CA SER A 638 17.49 6.91 4.87
C SER A 638 17.54 5.40 5.13
N GLU A 639 16.77 4.97 6.11
CA GLU A 639 16.57 3.56 6.45
C GLU A 639 15.07 3.25 6.47
N PRO A 640 14.41 3.31 5.31
CA PRO A 640 13.03 2.92 5.20
C PRO A 640 12.90 1.40 5.25
N SER A 641 11.66 0.88 5.34
CA SER A 641 11.39 -0.54 5.16
C SER A 641 11.72 -1.01 3.72
N ASN A 642 11.50 -2.29 3.45
CA ASN A 642 11.94 -2.90 2.17
C ASN A 642 11.19 -2.34 0.94
N PRO A 643 11.87 -2.18 -0.20
CA PRO A 643 11.31 -1.55 -1.41
C PRO A 643 10.23 -2.37 -2.14
N TRP A 644 9.99 -3.65 -1.79
CA TRP A 644 8.84 -4.39 -2.32
C TRP A 644 7.50 -3.99 -1.69
N LEU A 645 7.51 -3.24 -0.59
CA LEU A 645 6.30 -2.74 0.05
C LEU A 645 5.72 -1.56 -0.74
N SER A 646 4.43 -1.61 -0.98
CA SER A 646 3.73 -0.55 -1.69
C SER A 646 3.85 0.80 -0.97
N GLY A 647 4.32 1.80 -1.70
CA GLY A 647 4.58 3.14 -1.18
C GLY A 647 6.01 3.33 -0.65
N VAL A 648 6.65 2.33 -0.08
CA VAL A 648 8.05 2.41 0.39
C VAL A 648 9.01 2.51 -0.79
N SER A 649 8.73 1.82 -1.89
CA SER A 649 9.55 1.89 -3.11
C SER A 649 9.73 3.31 -3.66
N ASN A 650 8.83 4.23 -3.30
CA ASN A 650 8.95 5.66 -3.64
C ASN A 650 10.19 6.34 -3.04
N LEU A 651 10.82 5.71 -2.04
CA LEU A 651 12.05 6.16 -1.39
C LEU A 651 13.32 5.57 -2.02
N PHE A 652 13.17 4.83 -3.13
CA PHE A 652 14.26 4.20 -3.86
C PHE A 652 14.24 4.57 -5.36
N THR A 653 13.57 5.66 -5.73
CA THR A 653 13.48 6.12 -7.13
C THR A 653 14.52 7.18 -7.45
N GLU A 654 14.93 7.25 -8.72
CA GLU A 654 15.80 8.32 -9.22
C GLU A 654 15.23 9.70 -8.91
N ASP A 655 13.92 9.87 -9.10
CA ASP A 655 13.20 11.12 -8.83
C ASP A 655 13.29 11.52 -7.35
N PHE A 656 13.18 10.55 -6.43
CA PHE A 656 13.34 10.77 -5.00
C PHE A 656 14.77 11.19 -4.64
N PHE A 657 15.77 10.44 -5.11
CA PHE A 657 17.15 10.77 -4.84
C PHE A 657 17.56 12.13 -5.43
N ARG A 658 17.14 12.45 -6.67
CA ARG A 658 17.37 13.78 -7.28
C ARG A 658 16.73 14.89 -6.47
N MET A 659 15.50 14.71 -6.03
CA MET A 659 14.79 15.68 -5.20
C MET A 659 15.49 15.82 -3.85
N GLY A 660 15.80 14.72 -3.16
CA GLY A 660 16.46 14.71 -1.87
C GLY A 660 17.86 15.31 -1.91
N LYS A 661 18.64 15.01 -2.97
CA LYS A 661 19.97 15.62 -3.21
C LYS A 661 19.93 17.15 -3.19
N THR A 662 18.84 17.75 -3.71
CA THR A 662 18.70 19.21 -3.65
C THR A 662 18.43 19.74 -2.23
N ARG A 663 18.10 18.87 -1.27
CA ARG A 663 17.89 19.24 0.15
C ARG A 663 19.16 19.18 0.96
N LEU A 664 20.19 18.50 0.44
CA LEU A 664 21.53 18.54 1.01
C LEU A 664 22.18 19.90 0.82
N ALA A 665 22.85 20.36 1.85
CA ALA A 665 23.74 21.51 1.81
C ALA A 665 24.99 21.21 0.96
N GLU A 666 25.81 22.23 0.69
CA GLU A 666 27.08 22.04 -0.01
C GLU A 666 28.00 21.13 0.82
N GLY A 667 28.52 20.08 0.19
CA GLY A 667 29.29 19.05 0.88
C GLY A 667 28.46 18.05 1.72
N GLY A 668 27.15 18.12 1.67
CA GLY A 668 26.28 17.24 2.42
C GLY A 668 26.32 15.78 1.98
N ILE A 669 25.95 14.87 2.86
CA ILE A 669 26.08 13.42 2.72
C ILE A 669 24.70 12.77 2.81
N TRP A 670 24.45 11.79 1.92
CA TRP A 670 23.30 10.89 1.95
C TRP A 670 23.75 9.48 2.34
N SER A 671 23.16 8.89 3.36
CA SER A 671 23.32 7.48 3.72
C SER A 671 22.02 6.72 3.40
N GLN A 672 22.12 5.67 2.59
CA GLN A 672 20.98 4.87 2.14
C GLN A 672 21.20 3.41 2.44
N TRP A 673 20.30 2.83 3.21
CA TRP A 673 20.24 1.39 3.39
C TRP A 673 19.63 0.70 2.16
N VAL A 674 20.19 -0.44 1.79
CA VAL A 674 19.70 -1.34 0.74
C VAL A 674 19.91 -2.79 1.19
N GLN A 675 18.84 -3.59 1.19
CA GLN A 675 18.98 -5.04 1.40
C GLN A 675 19.40 -5.75 0.11
N ILE A 676 19.97 -6.94 0.24
CA ILE A 676 20.29 -7.83 -0.88
C ILE A 676 19.47 -9.12 -0.91
N TYR A 677 18.75 -9.44 0.18
CA TYR A 677 17.83 -10.58 0.28
C TYR A 677 16.46 -10.25 -0.32
N GLY A 678 15.78 -11.27 -0.88
CA GLY A 678 14.45 -11.09 -1.49
C GLY A 678 14.45 -10.16 -2.72
N LEU A 679 15.60 -10.03 -3.38
CA LEU A 679 15.84 -9.31 -4.63
C LEU A 679 16.58 -10.24 -5.58
N GLY A 680 16.15 -10.28 -6.84
CA GLY A 680 16.97 -10.87 -7.89
C GLY A 680 18.17 -9.98 -8.25
N GLU A 681 19.08 -10.49 -9.03
CA GLU A 681 20.29 -9.76 -9.46
C GLU A 681 19.93 -8.46 -10.22
N GLU A 682 18.96 -8.50 -11.15
CA GLU A 682 18.53 -7.31 -11.89
C GLU A 682 17.96 -6.23 -10.96
N GLU A 683 17.16 -6.61 -9.94
CA GLU A 683 16.60 -5.67 -8.98
C GLU A 683 17.67 -4.96 -8.16
N LEU A 684 18.66 -5.71 -7.68
CA LEU A 684 19.79 -5.12 -6.96
C LEU A 684 20.61 -4.20 -7.87
N GLN A 685 20.93 -4.64 -9.08
CA GLN A 685 21.64 -3.81 -10.07
C GLN A 685 20.88 -2.51 -10.38
N VAL A 686 19.55 -2.57 -10.51
CA VAL A 686 18.71 -1.39 -10.74
C VAL A 686 18.76 -0.43 -9.56
N LEU A 687 18.72 -0.92 -8.32
CA LEU A 687 18.83 -0.07 -7.12
C LEU A 687 20.17 0.65 -7.06
N LEU A 688 21.27 -0.10 -7.18
CA LEU A 688 22.64 0.44 -7.14
C LEU A 688 22.87 1.45 -8.27
N ARG A 689 22.47 1.10 -9.50
CA ARG A 689 22.56 1.99 -10.67
C ARG A 689 21.75 3.26 -10.47
N THR A 690 20.54 3.17 -9.90
CA THR A 690 19.68 4.31 -9.67
C THR A 690 20.33 5.31 -8.72
N PHE A 691 20.92 4.84 -7.63
CA PHE A 691 21.63 5.69 -6.67
C PHE A 691 22.90 6.31 -7.29
N ALA A 692 23.76 5.47 -7.92
CA ALA A 692 25.01 5.90 -8.55
C ALA A 692 24.80 6.87 -9.73
N ASN A 693 23.61 6.82 -10.39
CA ASN A 693 23.25 7.78 -11.45
C ASN A 693 22.94 9.19 -10.89
N VAL A 694 22.58 9.30 -9.62
CA VAL A 694 22.22 10.58 -9.00
C VAL A 694 23.39 11.24 -8.29
N PHE A 695 24.18 10.48 -7.54
CA PHE A 695 25.32 11.01 -6.81
C PHE A 695 26.63 10.81 -7.59
N PRO A 696 27.43 11.88 -7.83
CA PRO A 696 28.68 11.77 -8.54
C PRO A 696 29.79 11.07 -7.75
N HIS A 697 29.69 11.07 -6.40
CA HIS A 697 30.58 10.37 -5.52
C HIS A 697 29.77 9.44 -4.64
N VAL A 698 30.06 8.14 -4.72
CA VAL A 698 29.38 7.08 -3.95
C VAL A 698 30.42 6.14 -3.40
N MET A 699 30.24 5.74 -2.15
CA MET A 699 30.92 4.60 -1.54
C MET A 699 29.92 3.57 -1.07
N LEU A 700 30.22 2.31 -1.34
CA LEU A 700 29.42 1.15 -0.93
C LEU A 700 30.08 0.46 0.25
N PHE A 701 29.29 0.15 1.27
CA PHE A 701 29.69 -0.60 2.46
C PHE A 701 28.79 -1.82 2.62
N ALA A 702 29.35 -2.98 2.96
CA ALA A 702 28.60 -4.17 3.39
C ALA A 702 28.58 -4.20 4.91
N THR A 703 27.40 -4.03 5.51
CA THR A 703 27.24 -3.96 6.97
C THR A 703 26.92 -5.30 7.60
N ILE A 704 26.19 -6.13 6.88
CA ILE A 704 25.95 -7.54 7.19
C ILE A 704 26.13 -8.32 5.89
N GLU A 705 27.05 -9.27 5.88
CA GLU A 705 27.28 -10.13 4.74
C GLU A 705 25.99 -10.86 4.34
N ASP A 706 25.79 -11.03 3.04
CA ASP A 706 24.59 -11.68 2.47
C ASP A 706 23.23 -11.04 2.85
N ALA A 707 23.24 -9.86 3.50
CA ALA A 707 22.00 -9.22 3.95
C ALA A 707 21.91 -7.72 3.59
N ASP A 708 22.83 -6.89 4.03
CA ASP A 708 22.64 -5.44 4.05
C ASP A 708 23.83 -4.64 3.52
N LEU A 709 23.51 -3.63 2.75
CA LEU A 709 24.44 -2.65 2.20
C LEU A 709 24.07 -1.24 2.65
N VAL A 710 25.09 -0.38 2.72
CA VAL A 710 24.92 1.06 2.88
C VAL A 710 25.61 1.79 1.75
N LEU A 711 24.85 2.60 1.03
CA LEU A 711 25.35 3.52 0.02
C LEU A 711 25.52 4.90 0.63
N VAL A 712 26.72 5.43 0.60
CA VAL A 712 27.01 6.81 1.02
C VAL A 712 27.27 7.65 -0.23
N GLY A 713 26.42 8.69 -0.44
CA GLY A 713 26.48 9.54 -1.63
C GLY A 713 26.69 11.01 -1.32
N SER A 714 27.43 11.72 -2.17
CA SER A 714 27.66 13.17 -2.03
C SER A 714 27.87 13.83 -3.41
N GLU A 715 27.65 15.14 -3.47
CA GLU A 715 28.03 15.99 -4.63
C GLU A 715 29.53 16.26 -4.70
N THR A 716 30.23 16.15 -3.60
CA THR A 716 31.67 16.41 -3.48
C THR A 716 32.43 15.14 -3.14
N PRO A 717 33.70 15.00 -3.48
CA PRO A 717 34.48 13.78 -3.25
C PRO A 717 34.40 13.32 -1.80
N LEU A 718 34.16 12.04 -1.59
CA LEU A 718 34.23 11.37 -0.30
C LEU A 718 35.66 10.84 -0.12
N THR A 719 36.22 10.98 1.06
CA THR A 719 37.57 10.45 1.40
C THR A 719 37.45 9.71 2.72
N LEU A 720 37.70 8.41 2.67
CA LEU A 720 37.79 7.57 3.85
C LEU A 720 39.24 7.63 4.37
N ASP A 721 39.41 7.85 5.69
CA ASP A 721 40.70 8.04 6.32
C ASP A 721 40.70 7.38 7.70
N VAL A 722 41.55 6.36 7.89
CA VAL A 722 41.65 5.60 9.15
C VAL A 722 42.03 6.47 10.33
N GLU A 723 42.92 7.47 10.11
CA GLU A 723 43.33 8.37 11.20
C GLU A 723 42.20 9.28 11.66
N HIS A 724 41.36 9.74 10.71
CA HIS A 724 40.20 10.53 11.04
C HIS A 724 39.17 9.69 11.83
N VAL A 725 38.85 8.46 11.35
CA VAL A 725 37.94 7.55 12.04
C VAL A 725 38.46 7.25 13.46
N ARG A 726 39.76 6.98 13.61
CA ARG A 726 40.39 6.73 14.92
C ARG A 726 40.25 7.94 15.83
N ALA A 727 40.55 9.14 15.34
CA ALA A 727 40.38 10.37 16.10
C ALA A 727 38.93 10.63 16.55
N GLU A 728 37.95 10.34 15.71
CA GLU A 728 36.54 10.46 16.08
C GLU A 728 36.15 9.43 17.15
N MET A 729 36.57 8.19 17.05
CA MET A 729 36.36 7.17 18.08
C MET A 729 37.01 7.52 19.40
N GLU A 730 38.22 8.07 19.40
CA GLU A 730 38.91 8.55 20.60
C GLU A 730 38.21 9.77 21.22
N ARG A 731 37.74 10.70 20.38
CA ARG A 731 37.04 11.92 20.82
C ARG A 731 35.68 11.62 21.46
N SER A 732 34.93 10.64 20.92
CA SER A 732 33.59 10.30 21.38
C SER A 732 33.54 8.90 22.00
N PRO A 733 33.57 8.80 23.37
CA PRO A 733 33.34 7.51 24.03
C PRO A 733 32.01 6.83 23.65
N ARG A 734 30.96 7.63 23.40
CA ARG A 734 29.64 7.10 22.96
C ARG A 734 29.73 6.42 21.59
N LEU A 735 30.48 6.98 20.65
CA LEU A 735 30.73 6.37 19.34
C LEU A 735 31.52 5.07 19.49
N ASN A 736 32.58 5.11 20.29
CA ASN A 736 33.43 3.95 20.54
C ASN A 736 32.64 2.79 21.20
N ASP A 737 31.79 3.11 22.20
CA ASP A 737 30.93 2.12 22.86
C ASP A 737 29.88 1.55 21.89
N SER A 738 29.32 2.40 21.02
CA SER A 738 28.36 2.01 19.98
C SER A 738 28.98 1.04 18.98
N LEU A 739 30.16 1.34 18.48
CA LEU A 739 30.87 0.47 17.51
C LEU A 739 31.37 -0.84 18.16
N ARG A 740 31.82 -0.77 19.43
CA ARG A 740 32.18 -1.99 20.18
C ARG A 740 30.99 -2.94 20.40
N ALA A 741 29.78 -2.40 20.54
CA ALA A 741 28.58 -3.21 20.69
C ALA A 741 28.27 -4.10 19.47
N ILE A 742 28.84 -3.77 18.30
CA ILE A 742 28.76 -4.52 17.05
C ILE A 742 30.10 -5.13 16.65
N GLU A 743 30.98 -5.38 17.63
CA GLU A 743 32.28 -6.05 17.45
C GLU A 743 33.27 -5.29 16.54
N MET A 744 33.17 -3.94 16.50
CA MET A 744 34.06 -3.05 15.73
C MET A 744 34.85 -2.10 16.65
N PRO A 745 35.76 -2.63 17.49
CA PRO A 745 36.49 -1.83 18.47
C PRO A 745 37.54 -0.90 17.86
N THR A 746 37.91 -1.02 16.57
CA THR A 746 38.95 -0.25 15.94
C THR A 746 38.48 0.46 14.67
N ALA A 747 39.18 1.56 14.32
CA ALA A 747 38.89 2.28 13.08
C ALA A 747 39.13 1.41 11.82
N VAL A 748 40.02 0.45 11.91
CA VAL A 748 40.37 -0.44 10.80
C VAL A 748 39.22 -1.39 10.51
N GLU A 749 38.58 -1.96 11.52
CA GLU A 749 37.37 -2.81 11.34
C GLU A 749 36.23 -2.03 10.70
N VAL A 750 36.05 -0.77 11.04
CA VAL A 750 35.01 0.08 10.44
C VAL A 750 35.31 0.34 8.95
N ILE A 751 36.57 0.67 8.59
CA ILE A 751 36.90 0.90 7.18
C ILE A 751 36.94 -0.38 6.34
N SER A 752 37.10 -1.57 6.95
CA SER A 752 37.08 -2.85 6.23
C SER A 752 35.70 -3.18 5.63
N LEU A 753 34.65 -2.55 6.10
CA LEU A 753 33.30 -2.68 5.51
C LEU A 753 33.19 -2.10 4.09
N TYR A 754 34.15 -1.24 3.68
CA TYR A 754 34.17 -0.64 2.35
C TYR A 754 34.31 -1.72 1.26
N GLN A 755 33.51 -1.59 0.22
CA GLN A 755 33.48 -2.53 -0.89
C GLN A 755 33.98 -1.92 -2.19
N MET A 756 33.51 -0.74 -2.56
CA MET A 756 33.89 -0.08 -3.80
C MET A 756 33.39 1.36 -3.87
N GLU A 757 33.95 2.12 -4.79
CA GLU A 757 33.48 3.42 -5.20
C GLU A 757 32.44 3.33 -6.32
N ARG A 758 31.93 4.50 -6.74
CA ARG A 758 30.92 4.64 -7.81
C ARG A 758 31.31 3.93 -9.10
N GLU A 759 32.58 3.99 -9.47
CA GLU A 759 33.13 3.39 -10.68
C GLU A 759 33.02 1.87 -10.65
N GLY A 760 33.37 1.24 -9.56
CA GLY A 760 33.19 -0.20 -9.35
C GLY A 760 31.71 -0.62 -9.37
N ILE A 761 30.84 0.19 -8.74
CA ILE A 761 29.37 -0.04 -8.83
C ILE A 761 28.93 -0.03 -10.29
N LEU A 762 29.34 0.99 -11.08
CA LEU A 762 28.90 1.13 -12.47
C LEU A 762 29.47 0.03 -13.38
N GLU A 763 30.64 -0.53 -13.08
CA GLU A 763 31.19 -1.68 -13.79
C GLU A 763 30.32 -2.94 -13.58
N ILE A 764 29.87 -3.18 -12.34
CA ILE A 764 29.02 -4.33 -12.03
C ILE A 764 27.63 -4.18 -12.65
N VAL A 765 27.03 -3.01 -12.47
CA VAL A 765 25.61 -2.83 -12.86
C VAL A 765 25.44 -2.51 -14.35
N GLY A 766 26.48 -2.04 -15.05
CA GLY A 766 26.47 -1.66 -16.46
C GLY A 766 25.38 -0.66 -16.83
N ASP A 767 25.14 -0.54 -18.13
CA ASP A 767 24.00 0.25 -18.65
C ASP A 767 22.70 -0.51 -18.46
N GLY A 768 21.63 0.20 -18.13
CA GLY A 768 20.34 -0.45 -17.94
C GLY A 768 19.25 0.50 -17.45
N ARG A 769 18.14 -0.12 -17.03
CA ARG A 769 16.97 0.59 -16.52
C ARG A 769 17.28 1.19 -15.14
N LEU A 770 16.65 2.34 -14.87
CA LEU A 770 16.61 2.98 -13.55
C LEU A 770 15.25 2.75 -12.92
N ASN A 771 15.19 2.76 -11.59
CA ASN A 771 13.93 2.78 -10.86
C ASN A 771 13.42 4.22 -10.78
N THR A 772 12.29 4.53 -11.41
CA THR A 772 11.73 5.88 -11.48
C THR A 772 10.30 5.92 -10.93
N ASP A 773 9.79 7.11 -10.60
CA ASP A 773 8.39 7.30 -10.19
C ASP A 773 7.37 6.81 -11.23
N ASP A 774 7.76 6.74 -12.49
CA ASP A 774 6.90 6.31 -13.58
C ASP A 774 6.88 4.80 -13.75
N ASN A 775 8.04 4.15 -13.80
CA ASN A 775 8.12 2.71 -14.03
C ASN A 775 7.99 1.88 -12.75
N MET A 776 8.47 2.42 -11.60
CA MET A 776 8.46 1.79 -10.27
C MET A 776 8.86 0.33 -10.31
N TYR A 777 9.95 0.06 -11.05
CA TYR A 777 10.37 -1.28 -11.41
C TYR A 777 10.50 -2.20 -10.20
N ILE A 778 11.16 -1.73 -9.15
CA ILE A 778 11.41 -2.53 -7.94
C ILE A 778 10.11 -2.94 -7.23
N GLU A 779 9.11 -2.04 -7.18
CA GLU A 779 7.83 -2.35 -6.53
C GLU A 779 7.05 -3.48 -7.21
N PHE A 780 7.24 -3.63 -8.53
CA PHE A 780 6.60 -4.70 -9.30
C PHE A 780 7.48 -5.94 -9.47
N ALA A 781 8.79 -5.81 -9.47
CA ALA A 781 9.70 -6.93 -9.68
C ALA A 781 10.03 -7.65 -8.36
N ALA A 782 10.45 -6.93 -7.32
CA ALA A 782 10.92 -7.52 -6.08
C ALA A 782 9.91 -8.44 -5.35
N PRO A 783 8.58 -8.17 -5.32
CA PRO A 783 7.64 -9.11 -4.68
C PRO A 783 7.59 -10.50 -5.32
N ARG A 784 8.12 -10.69 -6.51
CA ARG A 784 8.19 -11.97 -7.20
C ARG A 784 9.29 -12.87 -6.64
N HIS A 785 10.33 -12.25 -6.06
CA HIS A 785 11.53 -12.90 -5.52
C HIS A 785 11.53 -12.96 -3.99
N LEU A 786 10.41 -12.68 -3.35
CA LEU A 786 10.33 -12.59 -1.88
C LEU A 786 10.76 -13.88 -1.14
N HIS A 787 10.61 -15.03 -1.78
CA HIS A 787 10.95 -16.35 -1.24
C HIS A 787 12.18 -16.99 -1.92
N ASP A 788 12.84 -16.28 -2.81
CA ASP A 788 14.02 -16.77 -3.51
C ASP A 788 15.29 -16.46 -2.69
N SER A 789 16.27 -17.36 -2.75
CA SER A 789 17.53 -17.28 -1.99
C SER A 789 18.66 -16.69 -2.83
N PHE A 790 18.48 -15.48 -3.36
CA PHE A 790 19.50 -14.80 -4.19
C PHE A 790 20.54 -13.99 -3.39
N ALA A 791 20.45 -13.94 -2.07
CA ALA A 791 21.33 -13.09 -1.26
C ALA A 791 22.82 -13.39 -1.49
N SER A 792 23.20 -14.66 -1.43
CA SER A 792 24.60 -15.07 -1.64
C SER A 792 25.08 -14.90 -3.10
N GLU A 793 24.19 -15.04 -4.09
CA GLU A 793 24.52 -14.72 -5.49
C GLU A 793 24.74 -13.22 -5.66
N ASN A 794 23.84 -12.41 -5.10
CA ASN A 794 23.95 -10.96 -5.09
C ASN A 794 25.25 -10.48 -4.41
N TYR A 795 25.59 -11.07 -3.27
CA TYR A 795 26.83 -10.73 -2.56
C TYR A 795 28.08 -11.15 -3.37
N ARG A 796 28.09 -12.35 -3.95
CA ARG A 796 29.19 -12.79 -4.84
C ARG A 796 29.37 -11.90 -6.06
N MET A 797 28.29 -11.38 -6.64
CA MET A 797 28.37 -10.40 -7.73
C MET A 797 29.14 -9.15 -7.30
N LEU A 798 28.87 -8.64 -6.08
CA LEU A 798 29.58 -7.49 -5.54
C LEU A 798 31.06 -7.80 -5.29
N LEU A 799 31.38 -8.95 -4.73
CA LEU A 799 32.76 -9.37 -4.45
C LEU A 799 33.63 -9.47 -5.70
N GLY A 800 33.05 -9.72 -6.87
CA GLY A 800 33.76 -9.83 -8.15
C GLY A 800 34.51 -8.55 -8.57
N GLN A 801 34.09 -7.40 -8.05
CA GLN A 801 34.70 -6.08 -8.29
C GLN A 801 35.05 -5.36 -6.98
N ALA A 802 35.06 -6.08 -5.86
CA ALA A 802 35.32 -5.45 -4.59
C ALA A 802 36.74 -4.91 -4.49
N GLU A 803 36.83 -3.65 -4.09
CA GLU A 803 38.06 -2.95 -3.80
C GLU A 803 38.46 -3.12 -2.34
N THR A 804 39.67 -2.75 -1.99
CA THR A 804 40.16 -2.75 -0.62
C THR A 804 40.29 -1.31 -0.10
N ALA A 805 40.05 -1.12 1.21
CA ALA A 805 40.21 0.18 1.85
C ALA A 805 41.72 0.56 2.07
N ILE A 806 42.66 0.00 1.31
CA ILE A 806 44.08 0.21 1.51
C ILE A 806 44.49 1.69 1.36
N GLU A 807 43.80 2.44 0.51
CA GLU A 807 44.07 3.86 0.30
C GLU A 807 43.71 4.71 1.54
N ALA A 808 42.81 4.22 2.38
CA ALA A 808 42.46 4.85 3.64
C ALA A 808 43.50 4.65 4.76
N THR A 809 44.53 3.79 4.54
CA THR A 809 45.56 3.44 5.53
C THR A 809 46.86 4.18 5.29
N HIS A 810 47.56 4.60 6.36
CA HIS A 810 48.79 5.36 6.26
C HIS A 810 50.02 4.57 6.69
N THR A 811 49.88 3.67 7.66
CA THR A 811 51.01 2.91 8.22
C THR A 811 51.01 1.44 7.74
N GLU A 812 52.16 0.77 7.89
CA GLU A 812 52.23 -0.68 7.66
C GLU A 812 51.37 -1.45 8.67
N GLU A 813 51.30 -0.98 9.92
CA GLU A 813 50.51 -1.55 10.99
C GLU A 813 48.99 -1.50 10.65
N ASP A 814 48.50 -0.37 10.13
CA ASP A 814 47.13 -0.26 9.69
C ASP A 814 46.78 -1.22 8.54
N ARG A 815 47.71 -1.43 7.60
CA ARG A 815 47.52 -2.35 6.48
C ARG A 815 47.52 -3.80 6.93
N ILE A 816 48.37 -4.16 7.88
CA ILE A 816 48.32 -5.50 8.49
C ILE A 816 46.99 -5.70 9.21
N ALA A 817 46.59 -4.76 10.04
CA ALA A 817 45.31 -4.83 10.76
C ALA A 817 44.11 -4.90 9.78
N LEU A 818 44.16 -4.16 8.66
CA LEU A 818 43.11 -4.23 7.62
C LEU A 818 43.07 -5.62 6.94
N ALA A 819 44.25 -6.21 6.69
CA ALA A 819 44.30 -7.57 6.14
C ALA A 819 43.76 -8.61 7.15
N GLU A 820 44.05 -8.44 8.44
CA GLU A 820 43.50 -9.27 9.50
C GLU A 820 41.99 -9.11 9.62
N ALA A 821 41.46 -7.90 9.51
CA ALA A 821 40.00 -7.64 9.51
C ALA A 821 39.32 -8.33 8.34
N TYR A 822 39.85 -8.24 7.12
CA TYR A 822 39.30 -8.98 5.97
C TYR A 822 39.45 -10.49 6.15
N ALA A 823 40.52 -10.97 6.72
CA ALA A 823 40.71 -12.40 6.98
C ALA A 823 39.72 -12.94 8.05
N ALA A 824 39.38 -12.14 9.04
CA ALA A 824 38.39 -12.49 10.06
C ALA A 824 37.00 -12.67 9.44
N GLY A 825 36.67 -11.93 8.35
CA GLY A 825 35.47 -12.11 7.53
C GLY A 825 35.63 -13.13 6.39
N GLU A 826 36.67 -13.95 6.42
CA GLU A 826 36.97 -14.94 5.35
C GLU A 826 37.20 -14.31 3.95
N GLU A 827 37.33 -13.00 3.84
CA GLU A 827 37.62 -12.27 2.59
C GLU A 827 39.10 -12.39 2.18
N TRP A 828 39.59 -13.63 2.03
CA TRP A 828 40.99 -13.94 1.80
C TRP A 828 41.67 -13.21 0.61
N VAL A 829 40.88 -12.95 -0.44
CA VAL A 829 41.37 -12.23 -1.63
C VAL A 829 41.70 -10.79 -1.27
N LYS A 830 40.81 -10.08 -0.59
CA LYS A 830 41.04 -8.71 -0.13
C LYS A 830 42.21 -8.63 0.85
N ALA A 831 42.22 -9.56 1.81
CA ALA A 831 43.33 -9.64 2.76
C ALA A 831 44.71 -9.76 2.04
N LEU A 832 44.83 -10.63 1.05
CA LEU A 832 46.03 -10.79 0.25
C LEU A 832 46.36 -9.57 -0.63
N LEU A 833 45.37 -8.90 -1.21
CA LEU A 833 45.55 -7.68 -1.98
C LEU A 833 46.11 -6.55 -1.09
N VAL A 834 45.60 -6.42 0.12
CA VAL A 834 46.12 -5.44 1.10
C VAL A 834 47.54 -5.72 1.48
N LEU A 835 47.91 -7.00 1.78
CA LEU A 835 49.27 -7.37 2.12
C LEU A 835 50.25 -7.13 0.92
N GLN A 836 49.81 -7.47 -0.30
CA GLN A 836 50.59 -7.19 -1.50
C GLN A 836 50.80 -5.66 -1.68
N GLY A 837 49.72 -4.88 -1.56
CA GLY A 837 49.79 -3.43 -1.63
C GLY A 837 50.65 -2.81 -0.52
N ALA A 838 50.73 -3.43 0.66
CA ALA A 838 51.62 -3.04 1.73
C ALA A 838 53.11 -3.25 1.34
N VAL A 839 53.43 -4.38 0.73
CA VAL A 839 54.81 -4.65 0.20
C VAL A 839 55.18 -3.65 -0.90
N GLU A 840 54.32 -3.34 -1.83
CA GLU A 840 54.50 -2.39 -2.92
C GLU A 840 54.76 -0.97 -2.38
N ARG A 841 54.22 -0.62 -1.23
CA ARG A 841 54.42 0.65 -0.52
C ARG A 841 55.64 0.63 0.42
N GLY A 842 56.46 -0.42 0.35
CA GLY A 842 57.74 -0.51 1.06
C GLY A 842 57.67 -1.19 2.43
N GLY A 843 56.56 -1.89 2.73
CA GLY A 843 56.44 -2.72 3.94
C GLY A 843 57.41 -3.90 3.88
N THR A 844 58.13 -4.17 4.97
CA THR A 844 59.19 -5.20 5.05
C THR A 844 59.17 -6.02 6.35
N SER A 845 58.13 -5.91 7.19
CA SER A 845 58.07 -6.65 8.46
C SER A 845 57.92 -8.16 8.27
N ASP A 846 58.48 -8.93 9.20
CA ASP A 846 58.33 -10.39 9.21
C ASP A 846 56.84 -10.78 9.32
N ALA A 847 56.06 -10.04 10.08
CA ALA A 847 54.62 -10.24 10.21
C ALA A 847 53.87 -10.18 8.86
N LEU A 848 54.24 -9.23 8.00
CA LEU A 848 53.67 -9.08 6.65
C LEU A 848 53.91 -10.33 5.77
N LEU A 849 55.12 -10.91 5.87
CA LEU A 849 55.53 -12.07 5.09
C LEU A 849 54.85 -13.34 5.61
N ASP A 850 54.76 -13.49 6.94
CA ASP A 850 54.14 -14.63 7.60
C ASP A 850 52.63 -14.68 7.30
N LEU A 851 51.94 -13.57 7.47
CA LEU A 851 50.48 -13.47 7.15
C LEU A 851 50.19 -13.71 5.66
N THR A 852 51.08 -13.22 4.77
CA THR A 852 50.91 -13.47 3.34
C THR A 852 51.00 -14.98 3.01
N ALA A 853 51.89 -15.72 3.67
CA ALA A 853 52.00 -17.17 3.50
C ALA A 853 50.82 -17.93 4.10
N GLU A 854 50.36 -17.51 5.27
CA GLU A 854 49.19 -18.05 5.98
C GLU A 854 47.92 -17.87 5.15
N TYR A 855 47.59 -16.66 4.71
CA TYR A 855 46.36 -16.37 3.97
C TYR A 855 46.33 -16.97 2.57
N ARG A 856 47.46 -17.14 1.91
CA ARG A 856 47.57 -17.93 0.67
C ARG A 856 47.17 -19.41 0.90
N THR A 857 47.54 -19.94 2.04
CA THR A 857 47.19 -21.31 2.39
C THR A 857 45.68 -21.42 2.68
N ALA A 858 45.12 -20.52 3.50
CA ALA A 858 43.72 -20.45 3.79
C ALA A 858 42.84 -20.29 2.53
N LEU A 859 43.23 -19.40 1.61
CA LEU A 859 42.55 -19.24 0.33
C LEU A 859 42.58 -20.52 -0.52
N ARG A 860 43.67 -21.26 -0.54
CA ARG A 860 43.75 -22.54 -1.27
C ARG A 860 42.84 -23.61 -0.64
N GLU A 861 42.77 -23.66 0.67
CA GLU A 861 41.90 -24.56 1.41
C GLU A 861 40.42 -24.21 1.15
N SER A 862 40.08 -22.93 1.21
CA SER A 862 38.72 -22.45 0.88
C SER A 862 38.30 -22.80 -0.56
N LEU A 863 39.18 -22.61 -1.54
CA LEU A 863 38.90 -22.96 -2.94
C LEU A 863 38.75 -24.48 -3.15
N SER A 864 39.54 -25.32 -2.41
CA SER A 864 39.43 -26.78 -2.53
C SER A 864 38.11 -27.32 -1.99
N ILE A 865 37.53 -26.66 -0.97
CA ILE A 865 36.19 -27.01 -0.43
C ILE A 865 35.07 -26.69 -1.43
N LEU A 866 35.26 -25.64 -2.26
CA LEU A 866 34.26 -25.24 -3.27
C LEU A 866 34.33 -26.13 -4.54
N GLU A 867 35.43 -26.88 -4.76
CA GLU A 867 35.56 -27.81 -5.88
C GLU A 867 35.06 -29.24 -5.56
N GLU A 868 34.86 -29.58 -4.25
CA GLU A 868 34.21 -30.80 -3.78
C GLU A 868 32.68 -30.61 -3.62
#